data_9f9c62f17227d28bfcf0f7c514d1be64
#
_entry.id   9f9c62f17227d28bfcf0f7c514d1be64
#
_cell.length_a   1.000
_cell.length_b   1.000
_cell.length_c   1.000
_cell.angle_alpha   90.00
_cell.angle_beta   90.00
_cell.angle_gamma   90.00
#
_symmetry.space_group_name_H-M   'P 1'
#
loop_
_entity.id
_entity.type
_entity.pdbx_description
1 polymer ?
#
loop_
_entity_poly.entity_id
_entity_poly.type
_entity_poly.pdbx_seq_one_letter_code
_entity_poly.pdbx_strand_id
1 'polypeptide(L)'
;MVKAKTDTPSAVLRFWRDTEIFNIPTAPNAKDSKKGLRISHLKNGEELPWQPGHSGTLTSFSPDEDWVHAVYVGVASAKEWAETILRVVSPNERLQEDDLQRIGGHGWLGAFVVTSSGNAVPDSFVPAGFSIGIERLRTKKTLDGLNVDIKIFSDEFKSRRGNFPIAEPVTGSIELPSPQPGPASVTVTAPTNTCDTPTDGSITWRELEEELTCALKPLGDFTDQMKFSFVVKSSLRKRRKDDDAAKIDPDIEFLNSFYLDDLDRLIAQADGGRSFGSGLSRYLGSESSATHRRDTLTQHDAMAGCVSPTQMPVGRWPAPKNHHLMLAQQAAVGEICGQLHNHAGLLAVNGPPGTGKTTLLQDVIADVVVQRAKALAALSEPWRAFGAKTVVGGMNVYPIKSEIVAGTGIVVSSNNDAAVKNITQELPSWDKIARSEHPHADYFADVAQRVFESAKIKKPAWGLIAGALGSKDNRRTFANALFNRYGSAKVYSPGQPCDIRGVLESQDDATAEQAWHKAKDEFLSALAQVEEFRSQFAAGERAALDLHRAESEVNELKNRISELKASHGSALAQCDMLIFNARTALSAALSSSADADTREQTARLDAQIASDQLTDAETQDAPRIWDRWLHAIGIETARMHQWIAATKEARSHRTAHAAAWRDALHRREQATHQAMVAQKELTQCEQNKRVEDAKWHKEIDLTGRRTTEATNLVQQYQKCLNVLRRAGSVIPDKEFFVQPAQRWHLASAWVTPTFDELRAKLFLIALRLHETTLRACKRKAIANLRAVHAMLVGELPEPIEEANRNVLWNSLFFTVPVVSTTLASFDRLFGKLGQEDLGWLLIDEAGQATPQSVAGAIWRSKRAVIIGDPLQVEPVMTVPNAVVARLRERQGVGTCWSPIQESAQTVADRTMILGAYIGEASTPENSVWTGL
;
A
#
# COMPACT_ATOMS: atom_id res chain seq x y z
N MET A 1 -7.49 -37.03 -13.28
CA MET A 1 -7.69 -35.60 -13.53
C MET A 1 -8.64 -35.05 -12.46
N VAL A 2 -8.11 -34.54 -11.37
CA VAL A 2 -8.90 -33.81 -10.38
C VAL A 2 -9.21 -32.45 -11.00
N LYS A 3 -10.51 -32.14 -11.18
CA LYS A 3 -10.95 -30.79 -11.58
C LYS A 3 -10.26 -29.80 -10.65
N ALA A 4 -9.52 -28.86 -11.20
CA ALA A 4 -9.01 -27.72 -10.47
C ALA A 4 -10.24 -27.05 -9.80
N LYS A 5 -10.36 -27.21 -8.48
CA LYS A 5 -11.33 -26.46 -7.68
C LYS A 5 -10.85 -25.01 -7.72
N THR A 6 -11.61 -24.13 -8.30
CA THR A 6 -11.37 -22.69 -8.21
C THR A 6 -11.58 -22.28 -6.76
N ASP A 7 -10.53 -21.79 -6.11
CA ASP A 7 -10.57 -21.28 -4.75
C ASP A 7 -11.55 -20.09 -4.69
N THR A 8 -12.75 -20.30 -4.16
CA THR A 8 -13.73 -19.22 -4.04
C THR A 8 -13.37 -18.32 -2.85
N PRO A 9 -13.60 -17.00 -2.96
CA PRO A 9 -13.37 -16.10 -1.83
C PRO A 9 -14.06 -16.53 -0.52
N SER A 10 -15.30 -17.07 -0.61
CA SER A 10 -16.01 -17.59 0.57
C SER A 10 -15.29 -18.79 1.21
N ALA A 11 -14.75 -19.71 0.41
CA ALA A 11 -14.00 -20.86 0.92
C ALA A 11 -12.70 -20.44 1.60
N VAL A 12 -11.96 -19.49 1.02
CA VAL A 12 -10.74 -18.93 1.59
C VAL A 12 -11.02 -18.23 2.92
N LEU A 13 -12.04 -17.36 2.96
CA LEU A 13 -12.44 -16.65 4.18
C LEU A 13 -12.88 -17.61 5.29
N ARG A 14 -13.64 -18.67 4.95
CA ARG A 14 -14.03 -19.71 5.92
C ARG A 14 -12.82 -20.50 6.42
N PHE A 15 -11.87 -20.83 5.55
CA PHE A 15 -10.63 -21.47 5.94
C PHE A 15 -9.82 -20.59 6.91
N TRP A 16 -9.68 -19.32 6.63
CA TRP A 16 -9.00 -18.37 7.50
C TRP A 16 -9.69 -18.20 8.85
N ARG A 17 -11.03 -18.06 8.85
CA ARG A 17 -11.82 -18.00 10.08
C ARG A 17 -11.64 -19.27 10.92
N ASP A 18 -11.77 -20.43 10.29
CA ASP A 18 -11.65 -21.72 10.97
C ASP A 18 -10.25 -21.89 11.59
N THR A 19 -9.22 -21.40 10.91
CA THR A 19 -7.84 -21.40 11.43
C THR A 19 -7.69 -20.45 12.64
N GLU A 20 -8.27 -19.25 12.57
CA GLU A 20 -8.23 -18.28 13.68
C GLU A 20 -8.96 -18.79 14.93
N ILE A 21 -10.03 -19.54 14.78
CA ILE A 21 -10.76 -20.17 15.90
C ILE A 21 -9.82 -21.06 16.73
N PHE A 22 -8.92 -21.78 16.07
CA PHE A 22 -7.99 -22.71 16.74
C PHE A 22 -6.66 -22.04 17.15
N ASN A 23 -6.50 -20.76 16.96
CA ASN A 23 -5.33 -20.03 17.45
C ASN A 23 -5.36 -19.98 18.99
N ILE A 24 -4.32 -20.49 19.64
CA ILE A 24 -4.26 -20.62 21.10
C ILE A 24 -3.94 -19.25 21.71
N PRO A 25 -4.82 -18.68 22.54
CA PRO A 25 -4.56 -17.39 23.13
C PRO A 25 -3.48 -17.48 24.22
N THR A 26 -2.51 -16.56 24.18
CA THR A 26 -1.33 -16.59 25.06
C THR A 26 -1.63 -16.00 26.43
N ALA A 27 -1.26 -16.72 27.49
CA ALA A 27 -1.32 -16.24 28.86
C ALA A 27 -0.12 -15.30 29.18
N PRO A 28 -0.32 -14.27 30.02
CA PRO A 28 0.77 -13.37 30.44
C PRO A 28 1.88 -14.11 31.19
N ASN A 29 3.15 -13.68 30.97
CA ASN A 29 4.30 -14.28 31.65
C ASN A 29 4.70 -13.44 32.87
N ALA A 30 5.07 -14.08 33.98
CA ALA A 30 5.55 -13.42 35.21
C ALA A 30 6.77 -12.50 34.96
N LYS A 31 7.60 -12.82 33.95
CA LYS A 31 8.75 -11.98 33.54
C LYS A 31 8.35 -10.60 33.01
N ASP A 32 7.12 -10.42 32.57
CA ASP A 32 6.62 -9.13 32.05
C ASP A 32 6.18 -8.18 33.16
N SER A 33 6.30 -8.56 34.42
CA SER A 33 5.99 -7.72 35.58
C SER A 33 6.92 -6.50 35.63
N LYS A 34 6.32 -5.33 35.85
CA LYS A 34 7.01 -4.04 35.98
C LYS A 34 6.28 -3.12 36.95
N LYS A 35 6.82 -1.94 37.27
CA LYS A 35 6.17 -0.96 38.13
C LYS A 35 4.74 -0.65 37.64
N GLY A 36 3.74 -0.89 38.49
CA GLY A 36 2.31 -0.70 38.18
C GLY A 36 1.69 -1.85 37.36
N LEU A 37 2.42 -2.92 37.08
CA LEU A 37 1.95 -4.12 36.41
C LEU A 37 2.56 -5.35 37.08
N ARG A 38 1.71 -6.23 37.67
CA ARG A 38 2.15 -7.47 38.31
C ARG A 38 1.44 -8.66 37.67
N ILE A 39 2.19 -9.71 37.40
CA ILE A 39 1.66 -10.98 36.89
C ILE A 39 1.98 -12.06 37.92
N SER A 40 0.95 -12.71 38.45
CA SER A 40 1.03 -13.72 39.46
C SER A 40 0.44 -15.04 38.96
N HIS A 41 1.19 -16.12 39.05
CA HIS A 41 0.67 -17.47 38.87
C HIS A 41 0.13 -17.92 40.23
N LEU A 42 -1.18 -18.13 40.31
CA LEU A 42 -1.83 -18.53 41.55
C LEU A 42 -1.73 -20.03 41.76
N LYS A 43 -1.35 -20.45 42.97
CA LYS A 43 -1.45 -21.80 43.46
C LYS A 43 -2.64 -21.91 44.37
N ASN A 44 -3.32 -23.05 44.35
CA ASN A 44 -4.49 -23.29 45.18
C ASN A 44 -4.17 -23.05 46.68
N GLY A 45 -5.00 -22.22 47.35
CA GLY A 45 -4.80 -21.84 48.76
C GLY A 45 -3.91 -20.64 49.02
N GLU A 46 -3.32 -20.00 47.96
CA GLU A 46 -2.62 -18.71 48.11
C GLU A 46 -3.63 -17.57 48.25
N GLU A 47 -3.22 -16.47 48.93
CA GLU A 47 -4.04 -15.23 48.99
C GLU A 47 -4.26 -14.67 47.60
N LEU A 48 -5.52 -14.28 47.29
CA LEU A 48 -5.86 -13.70 46.01
C LEU A 48 -5.46 -12.23 45.97
N PRO A 49 -5.01 -11.69 44.82
CA PRO A 49 -4.47 -10.33 44.70
C PRO A 49 -5.39 -9.20 45.13
N TRP A 50 -6.69 -9.43 45.22
CA TRP A 50 -7.72 -8.46 45.68
C TRP A 50 -8.11 -8.64 47.14
N GLN A 51 -7.58 -9.65 47.85
CA GLN A 51 -7.85 -9.83 49.28
C GLN A 51 -7.13 -8.77 50.11
N PRO A 52 -7.77 -8.27 51.20
CA PRO A 52 -7.15 -7.32 52.10
C PRO A 52 -5.88 -7.89 52.71
N GLY A 53 -4.79 -7.15 52.57
CA GLY A 53 -3.47 -7.56 53.14
C GLY A 53 -2.54 -8.25 52.15
N HIS A 54 -2.96 -8.54 50.93
CA HIS A 54 -2.07 -9.15 49.94
C HIS A 54 -0.86 -8.26 49.65
N SER A 55 0.34 -8.74 49.87
CA SER A 55 1.61 -8.01 49.83
C SER A 55 1.88 -7.33 48.46
N GLY A 56 1.18 -7.72 47.41
CA GLY A 56 1.35 -7.23 46.08
C GLY A 56 0.49 -6.01 45.68
N THR A 57 -0.60 -5.77 46.38
CA THR A 57 -1.56 -4.70 46.09
C THR A 57 -1.61 -3.60 47.14
N LEU A 58 -0.87 -3.75 48.25
CA LEU A 58 -0.82 -2.78 49.38
C LEU A 58 -0.14 -1.45 49.07
N THR A 59 0.56 -1.32 47.96
CA THR A 59 1.16 -0.06 47.56
C THR A 59 0.31 0.64 46.53
N SER A 60 -0.72 1.40 46.96
CA SER A 60 -1.26 2.45 46.13
C SER A 60 -0.20 3.56 46.00
N PHE A 61 0.17 3.88 44.78
CA PHE A 61 1.18 4.93 44.53
C PHE A 61 0.57 6.34 44.66
N SER A 62 -0.76 6.45 44.56
CA SER A 62 -1.51 7.70 44.68
C SER A 62 -2.94 7.40 45.16
N PRO A 63 -3.58 8.31 45.95
CA PRO A 63 -5.00 8.18 46.32
C PRO A 63 -5.96 8.06 45.12
N ASP A 64 -5.49 8.49 43.93
CA ASP A 64 -6.28 8.48 42.70
C ASP A 64 -6.03 7.23 41.82
N GLU A 65 -5.37 6.18 42.34
CA GLU A 65 -5.05 4.97 41.60
C GLU A 65 -5.68 3.73 42.25
N ASP A 66 -6.28 2.86 41.42
CA ASP A 66 -6.86 1.58 41.81
C ASP A 66 -6.25 0.41 41.02
N TRP A 67 -6.19 -0.75 41.66
CA TRP A 67 -5.81 -1.99 41.00
C TRP A 67 -6.99 -2.61 40.27
N VAL A 68 -6.74 -3.10 39.04
CA VAL A 68 -7.68 -3.90 38.25
C VAL A 68 -6.98 -5.21 37.89
N HIS A 69 -7.65 -6.32 38.10
CA HIS A 69 -7.13 -7.65 37.96
C HIS A 69 -7.74 -8.37 36.78
N ALA A 70 -6.90 -8.79 35.82
CA ALA A 70 -7.28 -9.65 34.72
C ALA A 70 -7.00 -11.10 35.12
N VAL A 71 -8.01 -11.91 35.24
CA VAL A 71 -7.92 -13.31 35.65
C VAL A 71 -8.00 -14.21 34.44
N TYR A 72 -7.01 -15.06 34.25
CA TYR A 72 -6.92 -16.08 33.20
C TYR A 72 -7.17 -17.45 33.82
N VAL A 73 -8.17 -18.16 33.32
CA VAL A 73 -8.67 -19.44 33.82
C VAL A 73 -8.26 -20.55 32.88
N GLY A 74 -7.92 -21.71 33.45
CA GLY A 74 -7.54 -22.87 32.67
C GLY A 74 -6.23 -22.68 31.91
N VAL A 75 -5.23 -22.11 32.60
CA VAL A 75 -3.91 -21.90 32.02
C VAL A 75 -3.14 -23.19 32.03
N ALA A 76 -2.73 -23.66 30.85
CA ALA A 76 -1.91 -24.83 30.63
C ALA A 76 -0.88 -24.59 29.52
N SER A 77 0.03 -25.54 29.32
CA SER A 77 1.02 -25.45 28.24
C SER A 77 0.32 -25.32 26.88
N ALA A 78 0.80 -24.37 26.03
CA ALA A 78 0.28 -24.23 24.68
C ALA A 78 0.44 -25.52 23.86
N LYS A 79 1.46 -26.32 24.14
CA LYS A 79 1.67 -27.66 23.51
C LYS A 79 0.57 -28.65 23.91
N GLU A 80 0.17 -28.70 25.18
CA GLU A 80 -0.94 -29.57 25.63
C GLU A 80 -2.26 -29.15 24.98
N TRP A 81 -2.50 -27.86 24.83
CA TRP A 81 -3.66 -27.34 24.08
C TRP A 81 -3.60 -27.70 22.60
N ALA A 82 -2.44 -27.58 21.96
CA ALA A 82 -2.22 -27.97 20.57
C ALA A 82 -2.47 -29.47 20.35
N GLU A 83 -2.00 -30.34 21.26
CA GLU A 83 -2.29 -31.76 21.22
C GLU A 83 -3.78 -32.09 21.42
N THR A 84 -4.46 -31.34 22.27
CA THR A 84 -5.91 -31.45 22.46
C THR A 84 -6.70 -31.08 21.22
N ILE A 85 -6.34 -29.98 20.57
CA ILE A 85 -6.93 -29.57 19.29
C ILE A 85 -6.68 -30.63 18.22
N LEU A 86 -5.45 -31.16 18.15
CA LEU A 86 -5.04 -32.15 17.17
C LEU A 86 -5.82 -33.45 17.30
N ARG A 87 -6.01 -33.95 18.54
CA ARG A 87 -6.81 -35.13 18.82
C ARG A 87 -8.25 -35.06 18.32
N VAL A 88 -8.83 -33.85 18.22
CA VAL A 88 -10.19 -33.66 17.74
C VAL A 88 -10.23 -33.45 16.24
N VAL A 89 -9.36 -32.60 15.69
CA VAL A 89 -9.39 -32.17 14.29
C VAL A 89 -8.69 -33.15 13.37
N SER A 90 -7.58 -33.75 13.82
CA SER A 90 -6.73 -34.71 13.06
C SER A 90 -6.24 -35.84 13.95
N PRO A 91 -7.11 -36.78 14.39
CA PRO A 91 -6.80 -37.76 15.44
C PRO A 91 -5.62 -38.70 15.14
N ASN A 92 -5.28 -38.87 13.86
CA ASN A 92 -4.22 -39.80 13.41
C ASN A 92 -2.85 -39.08 13.31
N GLU A 93 -2.80 -37.80 13.56
CA GLU A 93 -1.59 -36.98 13.45
C GLU A 93 -1.00 -36.68 14.83
N ARG A 94 0.29 -36.33 14.86
CA ARG A 94 1.01 -35.85 16.05
C ARG A 94 1.67 -34.53 15.78
N LEU A 95 2.01 -33.78 16.84
CA LEU A 95 2.80 -32.56 16.71
C LEU A 95 4.13 -32.88 16.03
N GLN A 96 4.46 -32.14 14.99
CA GLN A 96 5.72 -32.24 14.26
C GLN A 96 6.81 -31.42 14.96
N GLU A 97 8.05 -31.61 14.57
CA GLU A 97 9.20 -30.90 15.18
C GLU A 97 9.07 -29.39 15.03
N ASP A 98 8.62 -28.92 13.87
CA ASP A 98 8.36 -27.50 13.58
C ASP A 98 7.25 -26.94 14.50
N ASP A 99 6.19 -27.70 14.75
CA ASP A 99 5.14 -27.31 15.70
C ASP A 99 5.72 -27.18 17.12
N LEU A 100 6.59 -28.09 17.53
CA LEU A 100 7.20 -28.09 18.87
C LEU A 100 8.16 -26.90 19.09
N GLN A 101 8.80 -26.41 18.02
CA GLN A 101 9.64 -25.20 18.07
C GLN A 101 8.80 -23.92 18.10
N ARG A 102 7.73 -23.88 17.32
CA ARG A 102 6.87 -22.70 17.13
C ARG A 102 5.86 -22.49 18.25
N ILE A 103 5.24 -23.57 18.74
CA ILE A 103 4.22 -23.52 19.79
C ILE A 103 4.89 -23.50 21.16
N GLY A 104 4.89 -22.37 21.83
CA GLY A 104 5.51 -22.19 23.15
C GLY A 104 4.66 -21.39 24.12
N GLY A 105 5.08 -21.33 25.39
CA GLY A 105 4.37 -20.60 26.43
C GLY A 105 3.13 -21.33 26.97
N HIS A 106 2.18 -20.58 27.47
CA HIS A 106 0.94 -21.06 28.07
C HIS A 106 -0.27 -20.44 27.36
N GLY A 107 -1.29 -21.28 27.12
CA GLY A 107 -2.62 -20.86 26.67
C GLY A 107 -3.63 -20.85 27.79
N TRP A 108 -4.80 -20.25 27.59
CA TRP A 108 -5.89 -20.17 28.56
C TRP A 108 -7.24 -20.51 27.92
N LEU A 109 -8.23 -20.90 28.79
CA LEU A 109 -9.59 -21.26 28.34
C LEU A 109 -10.61 -20.14 28.49
N GLY A 110 -10.43 -19.28 29.45
CA GLY A 110 -11.31 -18.15 29.68
C GLY A 110 -10.58 -17.06 30.44
N ALA A 111 -11.08 -15.84 30.31
CA ALA A 111 -10.50 -14.72 31.02
C ALA A 111 -11.60 -13.69 31.37
N PHE A 112 -11.47 -13.04 32.54
CA PHE A 112 -12.39 -12.00 33.00
C PHE A 112 -11.72 -10.99 33.91
N VAL A 113 -12.42 -9.92 34.24
CA VAL A 113 -11.93 -8.83 35.08
C VAL A 113 -12.48 -8.91 36.47
N VAL A 114 -11.61 -8.58 37.42
CA VAL A 114 -11.95 -8.38 38.84
C VAL A 114 -11.52 -6.98 39.26
N THR A 115 -12.37 -6.28 40.00
CA THR A 115 -12.10 -4.94 40.55
C THR A 115 -11.11 -5.00 41.70
N SER A 116 -10.62 -3.85 42.18
CA SER A 116 -9.82 -3.77 43.41
C SER A 116 -10.52 -4.28 44.66
N SER A 117 -11.85 -4.25 44.67
CA SER A 117 -12.69 -4.82 45.75
C SER A 117 -12.96 -6.32 45.62
N GLY A 118 -12.43 -6.97 44.58
CA GLY A 118 -12.60 -8.39 44.35
C GLY A 118 -13.85 -8.78 43.52
N ASN A 119 -14.68 -7.82 43.11
CA ASN A 119 -15.91 -8.13 42.37
C ASN A 119 -15.62 -8.41 40.90
N ALA A 120 -16.21 -9.46 40.31
CA ALA A 120 -16.15 -9.71 38.90
C ALA A 120 -16.92 -8.64 38.12
N VAL A 121 -16.36 -8.22 36.99
CA VAL A 121 -17.06 -7.37 36.03
C VAL A 121 -17.89 -8.27 35.10
N PRO A 122 -19.24 -8.23 35.14
CA PRO A 122 -20.09 -9.24 34.50
C PRO A 122 -19.93 -9.35 32.98
N ASP A 123 -19.72 -8.23 32.30
CA ASP A 123 -19.57 -8.18 30.83
C ASP A 123 -18.11 -8.39 30.35
N SER A 124 -17.22 -8.87 31.23
CA SER A 124 -15.80 -9.00 30.93
C SER A 124 -15.34 -10.41 30.55
N PHE A 125 -16.20 -11.41 30.63
CA PHE A 125 -15.77 -12.79 30.34
C PHE A 125 -15.61 -13.06 28.85
N VAL A 126 -14.46 -13.61 28.49
CA VAL A 126 -14.14 -14.05 27.14
C VAL A 126 -13.67 -15.51 27.19
N PRO A 127 -14.42 -16.46 26.59
CA PRO A 127 -13.98 -17.85 26.47
C PRO A 127 -12.99 -18.00 25.31
N ALA A 128 -12.09 -18.99 25.36
CA ALA A 128 -11.20 -19.31 24.28
C ALA A 128 -11.96 -19.92 23.09
N GLY A 129 -11.76 -19.37 21.87
CA GLY A 129 -12.47 -19.79 20.67
C GLY A 129 -12.25 -21.26 20.33
N PHE A 130 -11.03 -21.77 20.55
CA PHE A 130 -10.70 -23.16 20.24
C PHE A 130 -11.48 -24.17 21.08
N SER A 131 -11.78 -23.88 22.35
CA SER A 131 -12.55 -24.76 23.22
C SER A 131 -13.99 -24.94 22.71
N ILE A 132 -14.65 -23.83 22.35
CA ILE A 132 -15.99 -23.85 21.75
C ILE A 132 -15.96 -24.44 20.34
N GLY A 133 -14.89 -24.18 19.58
CA GLY A 133 -14.66 -24.78 18.26
C GLY A 133 -14.58 -26.31 18.33
N ILE A 134 -13.90 -26.86 19.34
CA ILE A 134 -13.85 -28.29 19.61
C ILE A 134 -15.25 -28.85 19.87
N GLU A 135 -16.02 -28.25 20.76
CA GLU A 135 -17.39 -28.67 21.06
C GLU A 135 -18.27 -28.64 19.79
N ARG A 136 -18.20 -27.59 19.00
CA ARG A 136 -18.99 -27.49 17.76
C ARG A 136 -18.62 -28.57 16.76
N LEU A 137 -17.33 -28.84 16.55
CA LEU A 137 -16.91 -29.92 15.65
C LEU A 137 -17.40 -31.30 16.12
N ARG A 138 -17.43 -31.52 17.44
CA ARG A 138 -17.94 -32.78 18.02
C ARG A 138 -19.46 -32.92 17.88
N THR A 139 -20.19 -31.86 18.18
CA THR A 139 -21.67 -31.89 18.30
C THR A 139 -22.39 -31.51 17.00
N LYS A 140 -21.96 -30.43 16.36
CA LYS A 140 -22.63 -29.81 15.19
C LYS A 140 -21.90 -30.07 13.86
N LYS A 141 -20.66 -30.59 13.89
CA LYS A 141 -19.81 -30.85 12.72
C LYS A 141 -19.57 -29.60 11.83
N THR A 142 -19.78 -28.41 12.33
CA THR A 142 -19.56 -27.13 11.67
C THR A 142 -19.02 -26.10 12.65
N LEU A 143 -18.26 -25.12 12.15
CA LEU A 143 -17.78 -23.97 12.92
C LEU A 143 -18.66 -22.72 12.71
N ASP A 144 -19.62 -22.77 11.78
CA ASP A 144 -20.54 -21.67 11.53
C ASP A 144 -21.42 -21.38 12.77
N GLY A 145 -21.55 -20.14 13.15
CA GLY A 145 -22.30 -19.70 14.32
C GLY A 145 -21.53 -19.80 15.65
N LEU A 146 -20.19 -19.92 15.61
CA LEU A 146 -19.35 -19.93 16.82
C LEU A 146 -19.57 -18.69 17.68
N ASN A 147 -19.73 -17.49 17.08
CA ASN A 147 -19.95 -16.25 17.82
C ASN A 147 -21.23 -16.26 18.66
N VAL A 148 -22.26 -17.00 18.23
CA VAL A 148 -23.48 -17.19 19.03
C VAL A 148 -23.18 -17.99 20.27
N ASP A 149 -22.43 -19.07 20.14
CA ASP A 149 -22.06 -19.91 21.29
C ASP A 149 -21.09 -19.18 22.24
N ILE A 150 -20.13 -18.42 21.72
CA ILE A 150 -19.25 -17.52 22.52
C ILE A 150 -20.09 -16.56 23.35
N LYS A 151 -21.12 -15.94 22.73
CA LYS A 151 -22.01 -15.03 23.43
C LYS A 151 -22.81 -15.74 24.52
N ILE A 152 -23.32 -16.93 24.26
CA ILE A 152 -24.02 -17.73 25.27
C ILE A 152 -23.13 -17.95 26.51
N PHE A 153 -21.87 -18.36 26.31
CA PHE A 153 -20.91 -18.51 27.41
C PHE A 153 -20.67 -17.23 28.20
N SER A 154 -20.56 -16.10 27.51
CA SER A 154 -20.40 -14.79 28.15
C SER A 154 -21.65 -14.36 28.92
N ASP A 155 -22.85 -14.60 28.37
CA ASP A 155 -24.13 -14.31 29.01
C ASP A 155 -24.36 -15.21 30.24
N GLU A 156 -23.97 -16.48 30.21
CA GLU A 156 -23.99 -17.39 31.37
C GLU A 156 -23.08 -16.90 32.50
N PHE A 157 -21.86 -16.45 32.19
CA PHE A 157 -20.97 -15.84 33.19
C PHE A 157 -21.62 -14.59 33.80
N LYS A 158 -22.18 -13.72 32.98
CA LYS A 158 -22.89 -12.53 33.43
C LYS A 158 -24.05 -12.90 34.37
N SER A 159 -24.79 -13.95 34.06
CA SER A 159 -25.90 -14.43 34.91
C SER A 159 -25.40 -14.99 36.24
N ARG A 160 -24.21 -15.67 36.26
CA ARG A 160 -23.61 -16.19 37.51
C ARG A 160 -23.01 -15.09 38.37
N ARG A 161 -22.43 -14.04 37.79
CA ARG A 161 -21.62 -13.02 38.47
C ARG A 161 -22.24 -11.62 38.51
N GLY A 162 -23.36 -11.39 37.82
CA GLY A 162 -24.01 -10.08 37.69
C GLY A 162 -25.04 -9.72 38.78
N ASN A 163 -25.39 -10.65 39.68
CA ASN A 163 -26.47 -10.46 40.66
C ASN A 163 -26.03 -9.93 42.04
N PHE A 164 -24.75 -9.50 42.17
CA PHE A 164 -24.33 -8.90 43.43
C PHE A 164 -24.54 -7.39 43.39
N PRO A 165 -25.27 -6.82 44.40
CA PRO A 165 -25.38 -5.37 44.52
C PRO A 165 -23.99 -4.77 44.71
N ILE A 166 -23.62 -3.81 43.88
CA ILE A 166 -22.37 -3.06 44.02
C ILE A 166 -22.49 -2.31 45.34
N ALA A 167 -21.69 -2.70 46.34
CA ALA A 167 -21.63 -1.96 47.61
C ALA A 167 -21.18 -0.54 47.31
N GLU A 168 -22.04 0.45 47.67
CA GLU A 168 -21.63 1.85 47.66
C GLU A 168 -20.41 2.05 48.58
N PRO A 169 -19.40 2.82 48.15
CA PRO A 169 -18.28 3.13 49.05
C PRO A 169 -18.83 3.80 50.31
N VAL A 170 -18.59 3.19 51.43
CA VAL A 170 -18.92 3.76 52.75
C VAL A 170 -18.07 5.03 52.93
N THR A 171 -18.67 6.17 52.65
CA THR A 171 -18.13 7.49 53.05
C THR A 171 -18.49 7.72 54.52
N GLY A 172 -17.83 6.99 55.38
CA GLY A 172 -17.86 7.23 56.82
C GLY A 172 -16.50 7.82 57.20
N SER A 173 -16.53 9.09 57.54
CA SER A 173 -15.42 9.74 58.27
C SER A 173 -15.28 9.06 59.62
N ILE A 174 -14.24 8.22 59.79
CA ILE A 174 -13.84 7.71 61.11
C ILE A 174 -13.11 8.84 61.82
N GLU A 175 -13.76 9.50 62.74
CA GLU A 175 -13.13 10.33 63.74
C GLU A 175 -12.25 9.44 64.64
N LEU A 176 -10.92 9.62 64.58
CA LEU A 176 -9.95 9.00 65.47
C LEU A 176 -10.09 9.66 66.85
N PRO A 177 -10.31 8.90 67.94
CA PRO A 177 -10.21 9.44 69.27
C PRO A 177 -8.73 9.64 69.64
N SER A 178 -8.45 10.77 70.28
CA SER A 178 -7.17 11.18 70.78
C SER A 178 -6.61 10.23 71.84
N PRO A 179 -5.28 10.02 71.93
CA PRO A 179 -4.66 9.04 72.83
C PRO A 179 -4.62 9.57 74.27
N GLN A 180 -5.09 8.72 75.22
CA GLN A 180 -4.77 8.87 76.65
C GLN A 180 -3.86 7.72 77.08
N PRO A 181 -2.91 7.93 78.00
CA PRO A 181 -1.88 6.95 78.38
C PRO A 181 -2.26 6.17 79.65
N GLY A 182 -2.01 4.84 79.63
CA GLY A 182 -1.98 4.01 80.81
C GLY A 182 -1.82 2.51 80.50
N PRO A 183 -1.09 1.77 81.37
CA PRO A 183 -0.53 0.49 80.98
C PRO A 183 -1.42 -0.68 81.38
N ALA A 184 -1.55 -1.68 80.51
CA ALA A 184 -1.90 -3.03 80.91
C ALA A 184 -1.54 -4.05 79.84
N SER A 185 -0.76 -4.99 80.31
CA SER A 185 -0.41 -6.24 79.62
C SER A 185 -1.64 -7.06 79.25
N VAL A 186 -1.73 -7.47 77.99
CA VAL A 186 -2.73 -8.48 77.55
C VAL A 186 -2.01 -9.51 76.73
N THR A 187 -2.12 -10.71 77.22
CA THR A 187 -1.66 -11.97 76.67
C THR A 187 -2.37 -12.23 75.32
N VAL A 188 -1.61 -12.46 74.25
CA VAL A 188 -2.11 -12.85 72.93
C VAL A 188 -2.39 -14.36 72.94
N THR A 189 -3.65 -14.70 72.97
CA THR A 189 -4.14 -16.03 72.52
C THR A 189 -4.39 -15.98 71.02
N ALA A 190 -3.76 -16.88 70.32
CA ALA A 190 -3.96 -17.08 68.89
C ALA A 190 -5.41 -17.51 68.60
N PRO A 191 -6.08 -16.92 67.55
CA PRO A 191 -7.38 -17.41 67.18
C PRO A 191 -7.20 -18.59 66.22
N THR A 192 -7.89 -19.65 66.55
CA THR A 192 -8.20 -20.81 65.73
C THR A 192 -8.85 -20.41 64.41
N ASN A 193 -8.39 -21.06 63.33
CA ASN A 193 -8.98 -21.02 61.98
C ASN A 193 -10.49 -21.28 62.01
N THR A 194 -11.29 -20.27 61.84
CA THR A 194 -12.66 -20.38 61.30
C THR A 194 -12.69 -19.62 60.02
N CYS A 195 -13.00 -20.36 58.96
CA CYS A 195 -13.19 -19.89 57.61
C CYS A 195 -14.42 -18.97 57.60
N ASP A 196 -14.24 -17.64 57.77
CA ASP A 196 -15.30 -16.68 57.66
C ASP A 196 -15.67 -16.52 56.19
N THR A 197 -16.90 -16.81 55.85
CA THR A 197 -17.51 -16.54 54.56
C THR A 197 -17.45 -15.03 54.25
N PRO A 198 -16.83 -14.58 53.14
CA PRO A 198 -16.87 -13.16 52.78
C PRO A 198 -18.30 -12.76 52.44
N THR A 199 -18.84 -11.83 53.18
CA THR A 199 -20.17 -11.27 52.97
C THR A 199 -20.25 -10.17 51.91
N ASP A 200 -19.28 -10.14 50.97
CA ASP A 200 -19.05 -8.95 50.15
C ASP A 200 -18.98 -9.25 48.62
N GLY A 201 -19.44 -10.38 48.10
CA GLY A 201 -19.53 -10.62 46.67
C GLY A 201 -18.14 -10.72 45.96
N SER A 202 -17.01 -10.74 46.73
CA SER A 202 -15.70 -10.85 46.14
C SER A 202 -15.40 -12.26 45.64
N ILE A 203 -14.73 -12.40 44.51
CA ILE A 203 -14.31 -13.69 43.93
C ILE A 203 -13.38 -14.43 44.88
N THR A 204 -13.78 -15.64 45.25
CA THR A 204 -13.06 -16.60 46.07
C THR A 204 -12.42 -17.69 45.24
N TRP A 205 -11.58 -18.54 45.86
CA TRP A 205 -11.04 -19.76 45.23
C TRP A 205 -12.12 -20.70 44.70
N ARG A 206 -13.19 -20.88 45.45
CA ARG A 206 -14.34 -21.71 45.04
C ARG A 206 -14.95 -21.21 43.74
N GLU A 207 -15.12 -19.90 43.61
CA GLU A 207 -15.70 -19.27 42.44
C GLU A 207 -14.75 -19.35 41.25
N LEU A 208 -13.42 -19.25 41.44
CA LEU A 208 -12.43 -19.49 40.40
C LEU A 208 -12.48 -20.93 39.86
N GLU A 209 -12.65 -21.92 40.76
CA GLU A 209 -12.80 -23.34 40.41
C GLU A 209 -14.14 -23.59 39.67
N GLU A 210 -15.19 -22.91 40.05
CA GLU A 210 -16.47 -22.95 39.31
C GLU A 210 -16.33 -22.44 37.90
N GLU A 211 -15.66 -21.32 37.71
CA GLU A 211 -15.40 -20.78 36.36
C GLU A 211 -14.47 -21.68 35.53
N LEU A 212 -13.47 -22.30 36.15
CA LEU A 212 -12.64 -23.31 35.50
C LEU A 212 -13.50 -24.50 35.03
N THR A 213 -14.36 -25.02 35.90
CA THR A 213 -15.26 -26.12 35.58
C THR A 213 -16.19 -25.76 34.42
N CYS A 214 -16.74 -24.56 34.41
CA CYS A 214 -17.55 -24.05 33.32
C CYS A 214 -16.75 -23.93 32.01
N ALA A 215 -15.52 -23.42 32.04
CA ALA A 215 -14.67 -23.27 30.88
C ALA A 215 -14.19 -24.63 30.29
N LEU A 216 -14.14 -25.67 31.10
CA LEU A 216 -13.77 -27.02 30.67
C LEU A 216 -14.93 -27.82 30.04
N LYS A 217 -16.19 -27.46 30.31
CA LYS A 217 -17.37 -28.16 29.76
C LYS A 217 -17.31 -28.43 28.25
N PRO A 218 -16.89 -27.50 27.39
CA PRO A 218 -16.82 -27.72 25.95
C PRO A 218 -15.84 -28.86 25.57
N LEU A 219 -14.83 -29.09 26.38
CA LEU A 219 -13.74 -30.02 26.08
C LEU A 219 -14.04 -31.46 26.54
N GLY A 220 -14.90 -31.66 27.57
CA GLY A 220 -15.21 -32.98 28.12
C GLY A 220 -13.93 -33.71 28.55
N ASP A 221 -13.88 -35.05 28.28
CA ASP A 221 -12.82 -35.96 28.74
C ASP A 221 -11.44 -35.69 28.12
N PHE A 222 -11.31 -34.77 27.17
CA PHE A 222 -10.02 -34.44 26.49
C PHE A 222 -8.99 -33.78 27.42
N THR A 223 -9.41 -33.38 28.62
CA THR A 223 -8.58 -32.62 29.57
C THR A 223 -8.26 -33.39 30.87
N ASP A 224 -8.70 -34.64 31.01
CA ASP A 224 -8.60 -35.40 32.26
C ASP A 224 -7.16 -35.57 32.82
N GLN A 225 -6.15 -35.48 31.96
CA GLN A 225 -4.74 -35.60 32.36
C GLN A 225 -4.01 -34.24 32.46
N MET A 226 -4.69 -33.14 32.14
CA MET A 226 -4.09 -31.80 32.13
C MET A 226 -4.10 -31.17 33.51
N LYS A 227 -3.04 -30.43 33.83
CA LYS A 227 -2.98 -29.59 35.05
C LYS A 227 -3.23 -28.15 34.70
N PHE A 228 -4.23 -27.57 35.33
CA PHE A 228 -4.61 -26.19 35.11
C PHE A 228 -4.13 -25.28 36.23
N SER A 229 -3.78 -24.05 35.87
CA SER A 229 -3.45 -22.98 36.80
C SER A 229 -4.26 -21.73 36.49
N PHE A 230 -4.22 -20.77 37.40
CA PHE A 230 -4.75 -19.44 37.21
C PHE A 230 -3.61 -18.45 37.12
N VAL A 231 -3.72 -17.48 36.21
CA VAL A 231 -2.79 -16.37 36.11
C VAL A 231 -3.57 -15.08 36.31
N VAL A 232 -3.05 -14.18 37.13
CA VAL A 232 -3.64 -12.87 37.35
C VAL A 232 -2.67 -11.77 36.92
N LYS A 233 -3.12 -10.92 36.02
CA LYS A 233 -2.41 -9.71 35.59
C LYS A 233 -3.06 -8.52 36.32
N SER A 234 -2.41 -8.01 37.34
CA SER A 234 -2.85 -6.85 38.10
C SER A 234 -2.23 -5.58 37.55
N SER A 235 -3.06 -4.61 37.18
CA SER A 235 -2.64 -3.34 36.58
C SER A 235 -3.11 -2.17 37.42
N LEU A 236 -2.23 -1.23 37.74
CA LEU A 236 -2.57 -0.01 38.44
C LEU A 236 -3.18 1.01 37.48
N ARG A 237 -4.38 1.51 37.80
CA ARG A 237 -5.11 2.49 36.98
C ARG A 237 -5.51 3.72 37.78
N LYS A 238 -5.54 4.90 37.15
CA LYS A 238 -6.04 6.11 37.79
C LYS A 238 -7.56 6.04 37.97
N ARG A 239 -8.02 6.31 39.22
CA ARG A 239 -9.43 6.45 39.56
C ARG A 239 -10.00 7.69 38.87
N ARG A 240 -11.16 7.59 38.24
CA ARG A 240 -11.90 8.72 37.68
C ARG A 240 -12.81 9.34 38.72
N LYS A 241 -13.00 10.66 38.70
CA LYS A 241 -13.93 11.38 39.57
C LYS A 241 -15.41 11.01 39.30
N ASP A 242 -15.73 10.43 38.14
CA ASP A 242 -17.08 10.05 37.71
C ASP A 242 -17.22 8.53 37.48
N ASP A 243 -16.29 7.72 37.98
CA ASP A 243 -16.40 6.27 37.82
C ASP A 243 -17.43 5.70 38.77
N ASP A 244 -18.66 5.53 38.27
CA ASP A 244 -19.53 4.45 38.74
C ASP A 244 -18.73 3.16 38.63
N ALA A 245 -18.57 2.45 39.75
CA ALA A 245 -17.86 1.16 39.80
C ALA A 245 -18.44 0.12 38.81
N ALA A 246 -19.63 0.34 38.28
CA ALA A 246 -20.31 -0.44 37.26
C ALA A 246 -19.80 -0.23 35.83
N LYS A 247 -18.97 0.76 35.58
CA LYS A 247 -18.42 1.10 34.23
C LYS A 247 -16.92 0.93 34.13
N ILE A 248 -16.35 -0.04 34.81
CA ILE A 248 -15.01 -0.52 34.47
C ILE A 248 -15.13 -1.22 33.12
N ASP A 249 -14.96 -0.45 32.06
CA ASP A 249 -14.80 -0.99 30.72
C ASP A 249 -13.55 -1.89 30.72
N PRO A 250 -13.72 -3.20 30.55
CA PRO A 250 -12.63 -4.15 30.58
C PRO A 250 -11.74 -3.91 29.35
N ASP A 251 -10.82 -2.97 29.49
CA ASP A 251 -9.75 -2.75 28.51
C ASP A 251 -8.76 -3.91 28.59
N ILE A 252 -9.30 -5.10 28.41
CA ILE A 252 -8.54 -6.29 28.57
C ILE A 252 -8.39 -6.90 27.18
N GLU A 253 -7.14 -7.09 26.84
CA GLU A 253 -6.69 -7.76 25.65
C GLU A 253 -7.09 -9.26 25.66
N PHE A 254 -8.31 -9.58 26.10
CA PHE A 254 -8.89 -10.92 26.08
C PHE A 254 -9.59 -11.14 24.75
N LEU A 255 -8.86 -11.16 23.66
CA LEU A 255 -9.46 -11.53 22.40
C LEU A 255 -8.98 -12.91 22.00
N ASN A 256 -9.91 -13.79 21.70
CA ASN A 256 -9.63 -15.10 21.14
C ASN A 256 -8.96 -15.01 19.78
N SER A 257 -9.43 -14.08 18.98
CA SER A 257 -8.83 -13.60 17.75
C SER A 257 -9.35 -12.18 17.49
N PHE A 258 -8.48 -11.33 17.06
CA PHE A 258 -8.81 -9.94 16.71
C PHE A 258 -9.51 -9.82 15.35
N TYR A 259 -9.69 -10.93 14.62
CA TYR A 259 -10.09 -10.95 13.22
C TYR A 259 -11.39 -11.69 12.94
N LEU A 260 -11.93 -12.43 13.93
CA LEU A 260 -13.11 -13.29 13.73
C LEU A 260 -14.36 -12.53 13.30
N ASP A 261 -14.64 -11.38 13.93
CA ASP A 261 -15.82 -10.58 13.60
C ASP A 261 -15.77 -10.05 12.17
N ASP A 262 -14.57 -9.64 11.72
CA ASP A 262 -14.36 -9.21 10.36
C ASP A 262 -14.50 -10.36 9.36
N LEU A 263 -13.91 -11.51 9.65
CA LEU A 263 -14.02 -12.68 8.79
C LEU A 263 -15.47 -13.16 8.66
N ASP A 264 -16.23 -13.22 9.75
CA ASP A 264 -17.65 -13.58 9.70
C ASP A 264 -18.49 -12.57 8.91
N ARG A 265 -18.21 -11.27 9.05
CA ARG A 265 -18.83 -10.22 8.23
C ARG A 265 -18.54 -10.41 6.74
N LEU A 266 -17.29 -10.69 6.39
CA LEU A 266 -16.87 -10.91 5.02
C LEU A 266 -17.48 -12.22 4.44
N ILE A 267 -17.56 -13.28 5.23
CA ILE A 267 -18.25 -14.53 4.84
C ILE A 267 -19.71 -14.26 4.55
N ALA A 268 -20.42 -13.55 5.44
CA ALA A 268 -21.82 -13.18 5.24
C ALA A 268 -22.01 -12.31 3.98
N GLN A 269 -21.06 -11.45 3.67
CA GLN A 269 -21.08 -10.65 2.44
C GLN A 269 -20.87 -11.51 1.20
N ALA A 270 -19.93 -12.47 1.24
CA ALA A 270 -19.67 -13.41 0.17
C ALA A 270 -20.90 -14.31 -0.12
N ASP A 271 -21.48 -14.87 0.93
CA ASP A 271 -22.66 -15.71 0.83
C ASP A 271 -23.89 -14.95 0.30
N GLY A 272 -23.97 -13.66 0.61
CA GLY A 272 -24.98 -12.76 0.04
C GLY A 272 -24.70 -12.29 -1.38
N GLY A 273 -23.64 -12.76 -2.03
CA GLY A 273 -23.26 -12.40 -3.40
C GLY A 273 -22.86 -10.93 -3.58
N ARG A 274 -22.47 -10.22 -2.50
CA ARG A 274 -22.07 -8.81 -2.53
C ARG A 274 -20.57 -8.67 -2.79
N SER A 275 -20.18 -7.65 -3.57
CA SER A 275 -18.78 -7.34 -3.86
C SER A 275 -18.03 -6.87 -2.61
N PHE A 276 -16.74 -7.23 -2.51
CA PHE A 276 -15.84 -6.81 -1.42
C PHE A 276 -15.16 -5.46 -1.62
N GLY A 277 -15.44 -4.76 -2.71
CA GLY A 277 -14.63 -3.62 -3.15
C GLY A 277 -13.37 -4.06 -3.91
N SER A 278 -12.69 -3.09 -4.51
CA SER A 278 -11.57 -3.38 -5.44
C SER A 278 -10.35 -3.99 -4.75
N GLY A 279 -9.98 -3.46 -3.56
CA GLY A 279 -8.79 -3.90 -2.83
C GLY A 279 -8.89 -5.37 -2.38
N LEU A 280 -9.95 -5.72 -1.65
CA LEU A 280 -10.11 -7.08 -1.13
C LEU A 280 -10.45 -8.08 -2.24
N SER A 281 -11.22 -7.68 -3.26
CA SER A 281 -11.47 -8.55 -4.42
C SER A 281 -10.18 -8.92 -5.15
N ARG A 282 -9.26 -7.95 -5.30
CA ARG A 282 -7.94 -8.22 -5.87
C ARG A 282 -7.11 -9.14 -4.96
N TYR A 283 -7.11 -8.90 -3.65
CA TYR A 283 -6.39 -9.70 -2.67
C TYR A 283 -6.83 -11.16 -2.66
N LEU A 284 -8.13 -11.44 -2.78
CA LEU A 284 -8.72 -12.79 -2.80
C LEU A 284 -8.73 -13.45 -4.19
N GLY A 285 -8.40 -12.72 -5.27
CA GLY A 285 -8.44 -13.20 -6.65
C GLY A 285 -7.09 -13.48 -7.29
N SER A 286 -6.09 -13.86 -6.55
CA SER A 286 -4.67 -13.79 -6.84
C SER A 286 -4.11 -14.53 -8.06
N GLU A 287 -4.83 -15.42 -8.75
CA GLU A 287 -4.25 -16.25 -9.81
C GLU A 287 -4.24 -15.66 -11.23
N SER A 288 -5.02 -14.62 -11.52
CA SER A 288 -5.17 -14.11 -12.90
C SER A 288 -4.00 -13.27 -13.41
N SER A 289 -3.10 -12.82 -12.53
CA SER A 289 -2.03 -11.88 -12.88
C SER A 289 -0.73 -12.52 -13.37
N ALA A 290 -0.54 -13.81 -13.14
CA ALA A 290 0.74 -14.51 -13.38
C ALA A 290 1.17 -14.52 -14.86
N THR A 291 0.23 -14.46 -15.80
CA THR A 291 0.50 -14.55 -17.25
C THR A 291 1.06 -13.26 -17.87
N HIS A 292 1.02 -12.13 -17.17
CA HIS A 292 1.42 -10.82 -17.67
C HIS A 292 2.46 -10.11 -16.80
N ARG A 293 3.19 -10.86 -15.98
CA ARG A 293 4.23 -10.32 -15.09
C ARG A 293 5.35 -9.67 -15.89
N ARG A 294 5.76 -8.49 -15.45
CA ARG A 294 6.87 -7.72 -16.00
C ARG A 294 7.90 -7.48 -14.91
N ASP A 295 9.07 -8.09 -15.09
CA ASP A 295 10.17 -8.00 -14.14
C ASP A 295 10.94 -6.70 -14.35
N THR A 296 10.87 -5.78 -13.39
CA THR A 296 11.49 -4.46 -13.46
C THR A 296 13.00 -4.47 -13.31
N LEU A 297 13.61 -5.57 -12.82
CA LEU A 297 15.07 -5.73 -12.75
C LEU A 297 15.67 -6.13 -14.08
N THR A 298 14.94 -6.90 -14.90
CA THR A 298 15.43 -7.44 -16.17
C THR A 298 14.82 -6.71 -17.37
N GLN A 299 13.61 -6.17 -17.25
CA GLN A 299 12.91 -5.42 -18.30
C GLN A 299 13.01 -3.92 -18.02
N HIS A 300 14.07 -3.30 -18.51
CA HIS A 300 14.38 -1.88 -18.24
C HIS A 300 13.28 -0.92 -18.72
N ASP A 301 12.54 -1.27 -19.77
CA ASP A 301 11.36 -0.51 -20.22
C ASP A 301 10.22 -0.53 -19.21
N ALA A 302 10.05 -1.62 -18.46
CA ALA A 302 9.11 -1.69 -17.36
C ALA A 302 9.51 -0.73 -16.23
N MET A 303 10.79 -0.76 -15.82
CA MET A 303 11.32 0.16 -14.81
C MET A 303 11.19 1.62 -15.27
N ALA A 304 11.56 1.95 -16.50
CA ALA A 304 11.43 3.29 -17.06
C ALA A 304 9.98 3.78 -17.05
N GLY A 305 9.02 2.91 -17.35
CA GLY A 305 7.59 3.21 -17.28
C GLY A 305 7.11 3.53 -15.86
N CYS A 306 7.58 2.80 -14.84
CA CYS A 306 7.20 3.05 -13.43
C CYS A 306 7.68 4.41 -12.91
N VAL A 307 8.79 4.95 -13.46
CA VAL A 307 9.34 6.25 -13.07
C VAL A 307 8.93 7.39 -14.02
N SER A 308 7.91 7.18 -14.85
CA SER A 308 7.39 8.22 -15.76
C SER A 308 7.05 9.51 -15.00
N PRO A 309 7.43 10.69 -15.53
CA PRO A 309 7.07 11.98 -14.93
C PRO A 309 5.56 12.19 -14.74
N THR A 310 4.76 11.54 -15.55
CA THR A 310 3.28 11.63 -15.46
C THR A 310 2.74 10.92 -14.23
N GLN A 311 3.43 9.91 -13.72
CA GLN A 311 3.07 9.18 -12.50
C GLN A 311 3.69 9.78 -11.23
N MET A 312 4.68 10.66 -11.38
CA MET A 312 5.38 11.26 -10.25
C MET A 312 4.42 12.09 -9.38
N PRO A 313 4.39 11.89 -8.04
CA PRO A 313 3.55 12.66 -7.13
C PRO A 313 3.91 14.15 -7.16
N VAL A 314 2.93 15.00 -6.95
CA VAL A 314 3.15 16.46 -6.88
C VAL A 314 3.67 16.91 -5.51
N GLY A 315 3.36 16.18 -4.45
CA GLY A 315 3.90 16.39 -3.12
C GLY A 315 5.18 15.63 -2.87
N ARG A 316 6.02 16.13 -1.98
CA ARG A 316 7.21 15.46 -1.46
C ARG A 316 7.39 15.78 0.02
N TRP A 317 7.86 14.80 0.79
CA TRP A 317 8.27 15.05 2.18
C TRP A 317 9.46 16.02 2.23
N PRO A 318 9.52 16.98 3.18
CA PRO A 318 10.58 17.97 3.26
C PRO A 318 11.89 17.38 3.84
N ALA A 319 12.40 16.35 3.17
CA ALA A 319 13.68 15.71 3.46
C ALA A 319 14.86 16.55 2.95
N PRO A 320 16.10 16.31 3.42
CA PRO A 320 17.30 16.99 2.90
C PRO A 320 17.45 16.85 1.39
N LYS A 321 17.97 17.89 0.74
CA LYS A 321 18.15 17.96 -0.74
C LYS A 321 18.91 16.78 -1.33
N ASN A 322 19.85 16.22 -0.55
CA ASN A 322 20.68 15.09 -1.01
C ASN A 322 20.04 13.71 -0.78
N HIS A 323 18.84 13.65 -0.18
CA HIS A 323 18.12 12.41 0.10
C HIS A 323 16.98 12.25 -0.90
N HIS A 324 17.33 11.95 -2.15
CA HIS A 324 16.33 11.59 -3.17
C HIS A 324 15.80 10.19 -2.93
N LEU A 325 14.61 9.91 -3.46
CA LEU A 325 14.16 8.53 -3.62
C LEU A 325 15.10 7.81 -4.63
N MET A 326 15.59 6.65 -4.27
CA MET A 326 16.29 5.76 -5.21
C MET A 326 15.32 5.25 -6.28
N LEU A 327 15.84 4.79 -7.42
CA LEU A 327 15.02 4.43 -8.57
C LEU A 327 13.87 3.47 -8.25
N ALA A 328 14.13 2.41 -7.49
CA ALA A 328 13.10 1.46 -7.07
C ALA A 328 12.05 2.10 -6.13
N GLN A 329 12.47 2.95 -5.18
CA GLN A 329 11.54 3.69 -4.33
C GLN A 329 10.67 4.65 -5.14
N GLN A 330 11.29 5.33 -6.12
CA GLN A 330 10.57 6.24 -7.02
C GLN A 330 9.56 5.47 -7.88
N ALA A 331 9.94 4.28 -8.39
CA ALA A 331 9.05 3.41 -9.14
C ALA A 331 7.85 2.98 -8.30
N ALA A 332 8.08 2.54 -7.06
CA ALA A 332 7.00 2.15 -6.14
C ALA A 332 6.06 3.32 -5.83
N VAL A 333 6.60 4.51 -5.52
CA VAL A 333 5.78 5.72 -5.27
C VAL A 333 5.02 6.13 -6.53
N GLY A 334 5.66 6.09 -7.71
CA GLY A 334 5.05 6.39 -9.00
C GLY A 334 3.85 5.47 -9.28
N GLU A 335 4.02 4.17 -9.10
CA GLU A 335 2.95 3.18 -9.29
C GLU A 335 1.81 3.35 -8.26
N ILE A 336 2.14 3.57 -6.98
CA ILE A 336 1.13 3.83 -5.94
C ILE A 336 0.30 5.06 -6.31
N CYS A 337 0.95 6.18 -6.62
CA CYS A 337 0.25 7.42 -6.97
C CYS A 337 -0.46 7.30 -8.33
N GLY A 338 0.18 6.72 -9.34
CA GLY A 338 -0.38 6.59 -10.67
C GLY A 338 -1.62 5.69 -10.72
N GLN A 339 -1.55 4.53 -10.09
CA GLN A 339 -2.66 3.56 -10.13
C GLN A 339 -3.75 3.85 -9.10
N LEU A 340 -3.37 4.21 -7.85
CA LEU A 340 -4.35 4.30 -6.77
C LEU A 340 -4.93 5.70 -6.56
N HIS A 341 -4.37 6.75 -7.16
CA HIS A 341 -4.84 8.11 -6.90
C HIS A 341 -6.33 8.30 -7.24
N ASN A 342 -6.72 7.85 -8.42
CA ASN A 342 -8.08 7.99 -8.95
C ASN A 342 -8.90 6.70 -8.84
N HIS A 343 -8.30 5.57 -8.44
CA HIS A 343 -8.95 4.27 -8.41
C HIS A 343 -8.85 3.64 -7.02
N ALA A 344 -9.83 2.82 -6.70
CA ALA A 344 -9.74 1.90 -5.58
C ALA A 344 -8.89 0.69 -5.97
N GLY A 345 -8.16 0.10 -5.02
CA GLY A 345 -7.35 -1.08 -5.32
C GLY A 345 -6.32 -1.43 -4.26
N LEU A 346 -5.42 -2.33 -4.65
CA LEU A 346 -4.35 -2.83 -3.80
C LEU A 346 -3.04 -2.90 -4.60
N LEU A 347 -1.94 -2.50 -3.97
CA LEU A 347 -0.58 -2.67 -4.46
C LEU A 347 0.30 -3.29 -3.37
N ALA A 348 1.23 -4.14 -3.79
CA ALA A 348 2.27 -4.69 -2.93
C ALA A 348 3.64 -4.11 -3.29
N VAL A 349 4.43 -3.81 -2.27
CA VAL A 349 5.78 -3.26 -2.40
C VAL A 349 6.74 -4.11 -1.57
N ASN A 350 7.80 -4.60 -2.21
CA ASN A 350 8.87 -5.28 -1.50
C ASN A 350 9.82 -4.28 -0.85
N GLY A 351 9.95 -4.36 0.45
CA GLY A 351 10.76 -3.43 1.23
C GLY A 351 11.58 -4.13 2.30
N PRO A 352 12.74 -4.72 1.97
CA PRO A 352 13.67 -5.25 2.97
C PRO A 352 14.08 -4.21 4.02
N PRO A 353 14.62 -4.63 5.18
CA PRO A 353 15.11 -3.71 6.19
C PRO A 353 16.20 -2.79 5.62
N GLY A 354 16.14 -1.51 5.98
CA GLY A 354 17.14 -0.52 5.54
C GLY A 354 16.92 0.03 4.12
N THR A 355 15.92 -0.42 3.38
CA THR A 355 15.63 0.08 2.01
C THR A 355 14.82 1.38 1.99
N GLY A 356 14.54 1.98 3.18
CA GLY A 356 13.84 3.26 3.25
C GLY A 356 12.33 3.20 3.07
N LYS A 357 11.67 2.13 3.53
CA LYS A 357 10.20 2.00 3.54
C LYS A 357 9.51 3.24 4.11
N THR A 358 10.00 3.77 5.22
CA THR A 358 9.45 5.00 5.83
C THR A 358 9.54 6.20 4.90
N THR A 359 10.64 6.35 4.14
CA THR A 359 10.83 7.44 3.17
C THR A 359 9.83 7.36 2.02
N LEU A 360 9.57 6.16 1.51
CA LEU A 360 8.54 5.91 0.51
C LEU A 360 7.14 6.32 1.04
N LEU A 361 6.80 5.87 2.25
CA LEU A 361 5.53 6.23 2.88
C LEU A 361 5.37 7.73 3.09
N GLN A 362 6.44 8.44 3.43
CA GLN A 362 6.44 9.88 3.61
C GLN A 362 6.03 10.63 2.33
N ASP A 363 6.53 10.22 1.16
CA ASP A 363 6.17 10.85 -0.11
C ASP A 363 4.73 10.55 -0.53
N VAL A 364 4.23 9.33 -0.28
CA VAL A 364 2.81 8.99 -0.49
C VAL A 364 1.91 9.86 0.42
N ILE A 365 2.25 10.01 1.70
CA ILE A 365 1.51 10.85 2.65
C ILE A 365 1.51 12.32 2.18
N ALA A 366 2.67 12.82 1.75
CA ALA A 366 2.80 14.19 1.26
C ALA A 366 1.91 14.44 0.04
N ASP A 367 1.87 13.50 -0.89
CA ASP A 367 1.01 13.62 -2.07
C ASP A 367 -0.48 13.61 -1.72
N VAL A 368 -0.94 12.70 -0.86
CA VAL A 368 -2.35 12.64 -0.41
C VAL A 368 -2.78 13.97 0.23
N VAL A 369 -1.92 14.59 1.05
CA VAL A 369 -2.18 15.89 1.66
C VAL A 369 -2.28 16.99 0.60
N VAL A 370 -1.38 16.99 -0.39
CA VAL A 370 -1.43 17.97 -1.50
C VAL A 370 -2.70 17.81 -2.34
N GLN A 371 -3.14 16.59 -2.61
CA GLN A 371 -4.39 16.36 -3.35
C GLN A 371 -5.61 16.90 -2.57
N ARG A 372 -5.65 16.70 -1.27
CA ARG A 372 -6.69 17.29 -0.41
C ARG A 372 -6.66 18.82 -0.48
N ALA A 373 -5.46 19.41 -0.49
CA ALA A 373 -5.28 20.85 -0.62
C ALA A 373 -5.75 21.39 -1.98
N LYS A 374 -5.63 20.62 -3.08
CA LYS A 374 -6.22 20.98 -4.39
C LYS A 374 -7.73 21.17 -4.28
N ALA A 375 -8.43 20.27 -3.59
CA ALA A 375 -9.88 20.38 -3.35
C ALA A 375 -10.23 21.62 -2.50
N LEU A 376 -9.42 21.92 -1.47
CA LEU A 376 -9.59 23.14 -0.67
C LEU A 376 -9.37 24.41 -1.49
N ALA A 377 -8.33 24.44 -2.32
CA ALA A 377 -8.01 25.60 -3.16
C ALA A 377 -9.06 25.89 -4.25
N ALA A 378 -9.86 24.88 -4.62
CA ALA A 378 -11.00 25.05 -5.54
C ALA A 378 -12.19 25.82 -4.92
N LEU A 379 -12.23 25.95 -3.59
CA LEU A 379 -13.29 26.68 -2.90
C LEU A 379 -13.12 28.19 -3.07
N SER A 380 -14.24 28.94 -3.16
CA SER A 380 -14.21 30.40 -3.13
C SER A 380 -13.97 30.95 -1.73
N GLU A 381 -14.49 30.26 -0.70
CA GLU A 381 -14.49 30.68 0.68
C GLU A 381 -14.21 29.52 1.61
N PRO A 382 -13.48 29.70 2.75
CA PRO A 382 -13.11 28.62 3.65
C PRO A 382 -14.33 27.92 4.30
N TRP A 383 -15.39 28.65 4.58
CA TRP A 383 -16.58 28.09 5.21
C TRP A 383 -17.33 27.08 4.33
N ARG A 384 -17.10 27.11 3.02
CA ARG A 384 -17.64 26.14 2.07
C ARG A 384 -17.05 24.74 2.20
N ALA A 385 -15.97 24.59 2.96
CA ALA A 385 -15.43 23.29 3.29
C ALA A 385 -16.34 22.45 4.18
N PHE A 386 -17.25 23.11 4.91
CA PHE A 386 -18.14 22.45 5.87
C PHE A 386 -19.58 22.47 5.37
N GLY A 387 -20.25 21.34 5.52
CA GLY A 387 -21.67 21.16 5.23
C GLY A 387 -22.61 21.74 6.31
N ALA A 388 -23.89 21.39 6.19
CA ALA A 388 -24.90 21.76 7.16
C ALA A 388 -24.66 21.08 8.51
N LYS A 389 -25.16 21.72 9.57
CA LYS A 389 -25.11 21.17 10.92
C LYS A 389 -25.89 19.85 11.00
N THR A 390 -25.28 18.84 11.57
CA THR A 390 -25.92 17.56 11.94
C THR A 390 -25.70 17.26 13.43
N VAL A 391 -26.39 16.29 13.99
CA VAL A 391 -26.25 15.86 15.38
C VAL A 391 -25.76 14.43 15.43
N VAL A 392 -24.67 14.20 16.16
CA VAL A 392 -24.05 12.89 16.35
C VAL A 392 -23.88 12.65 17.85
N GLY A 393 -24.52 11.61 18.41
CA GLY A 393 -24.45 11.33 19.84
C GLY A 393 -24.84 12.53 20.71
N GLY A 394 -25.88 13.30 20.32
CA GLY A 394 -26.30 14.51 21.01
C GLY A 394 -25.44 15.74 20.81
N MET A 395 -24.35 15.65 20.04
CA MET A 395 -23.40 16.74 19.78
C MET A 395 -23.58 17.34 18.39
N ASN A 396 -23.49 18.66 18.30
CA ASN A 396 -23.49 19.35 17.00
C ASN A 396 -22.19 19.12 16.24
N VAL A 397 -22.29 18.66 14.99
CA VAL A 397 -21.18 18.39 14.07
C VAL A 397 -21.46 19.04 12.73
N TYR A 398 -20.41 19.46 12.04
CA TYR A 398 -20.46 20.02 10.70
C TYR A 398 -19.64 19.13 9.76
N PRO A 399 -20.27 18.24 8.97
CA PRO A 399 -19.55 17.37 8.06
C PRO A 399 -18.62 18.15 7.14
N ILE A 400 -17.38 17.73 7.01
CA ILE A 400 -16.51 18.25 5.96
C ILE A 400 -16.98 17.67 4.63
N LYS A 401 -16.99 18.48 3.58
CA LYS A 401 -17.48 18.05 2.28
C LYS A 401 -16.69 16.86 1.73
N SER A 402 -17.41 15.92 1.14
CA SER A 402 -16.83 14.67 0.60
C SER A 402 -15.74 14.92 -0.44
N GLU A 403 -15.89 15.95 -1.27
CA GLU A 403 -14.92 16.33 -2.31
C GLU A 403 -13.53 16.66 -1.73
N ILE A 404 -13.46 16.99 -0.43
CA ILE A 404 -12.21 17.33 0.26
C ILE A 404 -11.63 16.11 0.97
N VAL A 405 -12.47 15.35 1.68
CA VAL A 405 -11.98 14.34 2.63
C VAL A 405 -12.26 12.90 2.23
N ALA A 406 -13.22 12.65 1.30
CA ALA A 406 -13.52 11.28 0.91
C ALA A 406 -12.30 10.60 0.29
N GLY A 407 -11.91 9.48 0.87
CA GLY A 407 -10.78 8.71 0.40
C GLY A 407 -9.41 9.35 0.62
N THR A 408 -9.26 10.29 1.56
CA THR A 408 -7.97 10.94 1.87
C THR A 408 -7.47 10.70 3.31
N GLY A 409 -8.25 10.03 4.16
CA GLY A 409 -7.78 9.60 5.48
C GLY A 409 -6.74 8.50 5.34
N ILE A 410 -5.64 8.60 6.09
CA ILE A 410 -4.52 7.65 6.01
C ILE A 410 -4.43 6.87 7.31
N VAL A 411 -4.50 5.55 7.21
CA VAL A 411 -4.27 4.63 8.33
C VAL A 411 -2.99 3.85 8.05
N VAL A 412 -2.03 3.91 8.97
CA VAL A 412 -0.85 3.06 8.96
C VAL A 412 -1.05 1.93 9.95
N SER A 413 -0.87 0.70 9.51
CA SER A 413 -1.04 -0.47 10.36
C SER A 413 0.12 -1.45 10.23
N SER A 414 0.39 -2.20 11.29
CA SER A 414 1.39 -3.26 11.31
C SER A 414 0.98 -4.34 12.32
N ASN A 415 1.51 -5.53 12.17
CA ASN A 415 1.41 -6.56 13.19
C ASN A 415 2.32 -6.25 14.40
N ASN A 416 3.35 -5.42 14.20
CA ASN A 416 4.35 -5.06 15.19
C ASN A 416 4.04 -3.70 15.84
N ASP A 417 3.79 -3.68 17.17
CA ASP A 417 3.51 -2.44 17.93
C ASP A 417 4.69 -1.45 17.89
N ALA A 418 5.93 -1.94 17.81
CA ALA A 418 7.11 -1.08 17.67
C ALA A 418 7.14 -0.36 16.32
N ALA A 419 6.79 -1.03 15.22
CA ALA A 419 6.73 -0.40 13.91
C ALA A 419 5.66 0.71 13.87
N VAL A 420 4.48 0.45 14.42
CA VAL A 420 3.40 1.44 14.55
C VAL A 420 3.84 2.66 15.37
N LYS A 421 4.51 2.43 16.50
CA LYS A 421 5.04 3.51 17.36
C LYS A 421 6.11 4.33 16.65
N ASN A 422 7.02 3.67 15.93
CA ASN A 422 8.09 4.35 15.20
C ASN A 422 7.52 5.35 14.19
N ILE A 423 6.58 4.94 13.35
CA ILE A 423 5.96 5.83 12.35
C ILE A 423 5.30 7.04 13.03
N THR A 424 4.54 6.80 14.11
CA THR A 424 3.85 7.88 14.83
C THR A 424 4.81 8.87 15.50
N GLN A 425 5.99 8.42 15.91
CA GLN A 425 7.02 9.27 16.52
C GLN A 425 7.90 9.94 15.47
N GLU A 426 8.16 9.27 14.36
CA GLU A 426 9.06 9.78 13.34
C GLU A 426 8.42 10.87 12.49
N LEU A 427 7.18 10.69 12.00
CA LEU A 427 6.54 11.68 11.13
C LEU A 427 6.43 13.07 11.74
N PRO A 428 6.02 13.27 13.02
CA PRO A 428 5.97 14.57 13.64
C PRO A 428 7.32 15.12 14.10
N SER A 429 8.38 14.30 14.13
CA SER A 429 9.67 14.67 14.72
C SER A 429 10.52 15.56 13.82
N TRP A 430 11.20 16.57 14.40
CA TRP A 430 12.11 17.47 13.70
C TRP A 430 13.29 16.75 13.00
N ASP A 431 13.70 15.60 13.49
CA ASP A 431 14.80 14.80 12.90
C ASP A 431 14.44 14.23 11.51
N LYS A 432 13.17 14.26 11.13
CA LYS A 432 12.69 13.70 9.87
C LYS A 432 12.42 14.73 8.79
N ILE A 433 12.72 15.99 9.06
CA ILE A 433 12.69 17.05 8.05
C ILE A 433 14.03 17.81 8.02
N ALA A 434 14.32 18.42 6.88
CA ALA A 434 15.51 19.27 6.71
C ALA A 434 15.27 20.65 7.34
N ARG A 435 15.48 20.75 8.65
CA ARG A 435 15.22 21.98 9.41
C ARG A 435 15.99 23.20 8.87
N SER A 436 17.22 23.02 8.41
CA SER A 436 18.02 24.10 7.83
C SER A 436 17.43 24.66 6.52
N GLU A 437 16.75 23.80 5.76
CA GLU A 437 16.15 24.16 4.47
C GLU A 437 14.68 24.61 4.65
N HIS A 438 14.00 24.10 5.66
CA HIS A 438 12.60 24.38 5.99
C HIS A 438 12.44 24.90 7.44
N PRO A 439 13.09 26.02 7.82
CA PRO A 439 13.07 26.51 9.21
C PRO A 439 11.68 26.95 9.67
N HIS A 440 10.77 27.23 8.74
CA HIS A 440 9.40 27.66 9.00
C HIS A 440 8.38 26.52 8.85
N ALA A 441 8.84 25.27 8.80
CA ALA A 441 7.93 24.13 8.79
C ALA A 441 7.20 24.07 10.12
N ASP A 442 5.91 24.33 10.07
CA ASP A 442 5.01 24.35 11.22
C ASP A 442 3.61 23.91 10.78
N TYR A 443 3.09 22.89 11.41
CA TYR A 443 1.70 22.48 11.27
C TYR A 443 1.15 22.13 12.65
N PHE A 444 0.58 23.10 13.35
CA PHE A 444 0.16 22.91 14.73
C PHE A 444 1.28 22.35 15.64
N ALA A 445 2.51 22.83 15.47
CA ALA A 445 3.69 22.29 16.17
C ALA A 445 3.53 22.30 17.70
N ASP A 446 2.93 23.35 18.28
CA ASP A 446 2.68 23.45 19.72
C ASP A 446 1.70 22.37 20.23
N VAL A 447 0.73 21.99 19.37
CA VAL A 447 -0.20 20.87 19.68
C VAL A 447 0.53 19.54 19.56
N ALA A 448 1.33 19.37 18.51
CA ALA A 448 2.14 18.16 18.31
C ALA A 448 3.12 17.96 19.46
N GLN A 449 3.76 19.03 19.93
CA GLN A 449 4.66 18.99 21.09
C GLN A 449 3.92 18.54 22.34
N ARG A 450 2.70 19.03 22.60
CA ARG A 450 1.88 18.57 23.71
C ARG A 450 1.51 17.08 23.60
N VAL A 451 1.21 16.60 22.38
CA VAL A 451 0.97 15.16 22.14
C VAL A 451 2.22 14.36 22.52
N PHE A 452 3.40 14.80 22.10
CA PHE A 452 4.66 14.14 22.42
C PHE A 452 4.94 14.11 23.92
N GLU A 453 4.78 15.22 24.62
CA GLU A 453 4.96 15.29 26.07
C GLU A 453 3.98 14.36 26.82
N SER A 454 2.72 14.34 26.39
CA SER A 454 1.70 13.45 26.96
C SER A 454 2.02 11.97 26.73
N ALA A 455 2.64 11.64 25.61
CA ALA A 455 3.13 10.30 25.26
C ALA A 455 4.53 10.02 25.82
N LYS A 456 5.13 10.95 26.61
CA LYS A 456 6.49 10.85 27.18
C LYS A 456 7.59 10.73 26.11
N ILE A 457 7.40 11.30 24.94
CA ILE A 457 8.39 11.36 23.87
C ILE A 457 9.25 12.60 24.07
N LYS A 458 10.56 12.41 24.23
CA LYS A 458 11.54 13.48 24.51
C LYS A 458 12.15 14.10 23.24
N LYS A 459 11.40 14.15 22.13
CA LYS A 459 11.84 14.75 20.88
C LYS A 459 11.05 16.02 20.59
N PRO A 460 11.62 17.01 19.89
CA PRO A 460 10.85 18.16 19.43
C PRO A 460 9.99 17.77 18.23
N ALA A 461 8.75 18.29 18.19
CA ALA A 461 7.80 18.05 17.12
C ALA A 461 7.68 19.28 16.19
N TRP A 462 7.59 19.04 14.87
CA TRP A 462 7.38 20.09 13.88
C TRP A 462 5.93 20.17 13.40
N GLY A 463 5.17 19.11 13.57
CA GLY A 463 3.83 19.10 13.00
C GLY A 463 2.92 18.00 13.53
N LEU A 464 1.63 18.30 13.61
CA LEU A 464 0.55 17.37 14.02
C LEU A 464 0.18 16.42 12.87
N ILE A 465 1.13 15.64 12.40
CA ILE A 465 0.98 14.79 11.21
C ILE A 465 0.38 13.42 11.54
N ALA A 466 0.72 12.87 12.70
CA ALA A 466 0.33 11.50 13.05
C ALA A 466 -0.17 11.37 14.49
N GLY A 467 -1.11 10.42 14.70
CA GLY A 467 -1.64 10.06 16.00
C GLY A 467 -1.71 8.56 16.23
N ALA A 468 -1.18 8.08 17.38
CA ALA A 468 -1.25 6.68 17.77
C ALA A 468 -2.59 6.36 18.45
N LEU A 469 -3.40 5.46 17.87
CA LEU A 469 -4.73 5.12 18.36
C LEU A 469 -4.92 3.63 18.68
N GLY A 470 -3.89 2.81 18.57
CA GLY A 470 -3.99 1.36 18.68
C GLY A 470 -4.54 0.85 20.03
N SER A 471 -4.05 1.36 21.15
CA SER A 471 -4.57 1.01 22.47
C SER A 471 -5.54 2.08 23.00
N LYS A 472 -6.38 1.72 23.96
CA LYS A 472 -7.30 2.69 24.62
C LYS A 472 -6.53 3.77 25.36
N ASP A 473 -5.41 3.41 26.01
CA ASP A 473 -4.56 4.37 26.68
C ASP A 473 -3.93 5.35 25.69
N ASN A 474 -3.44 4.87 24.55
CA ASN A 474 -2.91 5.73 23.49
C ASN A 474 -4.02 6.66 22.94
N ARG A 475 -5.21 6.12 22.67
CA ARG A 475 -6.36 6.92 22.18
C ARG A 475 -6.74 8.02 23.16
N ARG A 476 -6.87 7.68 24.45
CA ARG A 476 -7.21 8.64 25.50
C ARG A 476 -6.11 9.68 25.69
N THR A 477 -4.85 9.26 25.76
CA THR A 477 -3.70 10.16 25.87
C THR A 477 -3.66 11.14 24.70
N PHE A 478 -3.80 10.62 23.49
CA PHE A 478 -3.83 11.43 22.28
C PHE A 478 -5.05 12.38 22.25
N ALA A 479 -6.25 11.89 22.53
CA ALA A 479 -7.48 12.70 22.51
C ALA A 479 -7.42 13.85 23.51
N ASN A 480 -6.97 13.59 24.74
CA ASN A 480 -6.83 14.61 25.80
C ASN A 480 -5.69 15.60 25.51
N ALA A 481 -4.63 15.17 24.85
CA ALA A 481 -3.56 16.05 24.41
C ALA A 481 -4.01 16.96 23.26
N LEU A 482 -4.72 16.37 22.27
CA LEU A 482 -5.23 17.08 21.12
C LEU A 482 -6.31 18.12 21.51
N PHE A 483 -7.26 17.75 22.35
CA PHE A 483 -8.41 18.57 22.67
C PHE A 483 -8.81 18.43 24.14
N ASN A 484 -8.68 19.48 24.93
CA ASN A 484 -9.09 19.49 26.32
C ASN A 484 -10.58 19.85 26.44
N ARG A 485 -11.43 18.84 26.53
CA ARG A 485 -12.89 19.04 26.59
C ARG A 485 -13.38 19.78 27.83
N TYR A 486 -12.73 19.53 28.97
CA TYR A 486 -13.18 19.99 30.30
C TYR A 486 -12.38 21.19 30.84
N GLY A 487 -11.27 21.54 30.19
CA GLY A 487 -10.42 22.68 30.59
C GLY A 487 -10.89 23.98 29.97
N SER A 488 -10.68 25.09 30.68
CA SER A 488 -10.68 26.42 30.05
C SER A 488 -9.58 26.47 29.00
N ALA A 489 -9.83 27.11 27.85
CA ALA A 489 -8.78 27.37 26.87
C ALA A 489 -7.66 28.14 27.60
N LYS A 490 -6.45 27.52 27.69
CA LYS A 490 -5.29 28.28 28.15
C LYS A 490 -5.03 29.37 27.10
N VAL A 491 -4.69 30.55 27.56
CA VAL A 491 -4.25 31.62 26.66
C VAL A 491 -3.10 31.09 25.84
N TYR A 492 -3.29 31.06 24.53
CA TYR A 492 -2.26 30.61 23.61
C TYR A 492 -1.04 31.50 23.65
N SER A 493 0.11 30.90 23.82
CA SER A 493 1.41 31.55 23.70
C SER A 493 2.24 30.77 22.69
N PRO A 494 2.68 31.38 21.59
CA PRO A 494 3.49 30.69 20.60
C PRO A 494 4.75 30.04 21.21
N GLY A 495 5.06 28.81 20.80
CA GLY A 495 6.17 28.03 21.33
C GLY A 495 5.89 27.34 22.66
N GLN A 496 4.66 27.41 23.18
CA GLN A 496 4.25 26.70 24.39
C GLN A 496 3.27 25.58 24.07
N PRO A 497 3.50 24.35 24.56
CA PRO A 497 2.59 23.22 24.31
C PRO A 497 1.15 23.52 24.76
N CYS A 498 0.21 23.46 23.83
CA CYS A 498 -1.20 23.75 24.10
C CYS A 498 -2.12 22.77 23.34
N ASP A 499 -3.41 22.75 23.67
CA ASP A 499 -4.39 22.01 22.87
C ASP A 499 -4.82 22.78 21.62
N ILE A 500 -5.42 22.07 20.65
CA ILE A 500 -5.79 22.67 19.37
C ILE A 500 -6.85 23.77 19.51
N ARG A 501 -7.69 23.71 20.54
CA ARG A 501 -8.70 24.74 20.82
C ARG A 501 -8.03 26.08 21.09
N GLY A 502 -6.97 26.10 21.94
CA GLY A 502 -6.21 27.31 22.23
C GLY A 502 -5.62 27.94 20.98
N VAL A 503 -5.06 27.12 20.10
CA VAL A 503 -4.50 27.56 18.81
C VAL A 503 -5.56 28.12 17.86
N LEU A 504 -6.71 27.45 17.75
CA LEU A 504 -7.81 27.88 16.86
C LEU A 504 -8.47 29.19 17.35
N GLU A 505 -8.60 29.38 18.67
CA GLU A 505 -9.21 30.57 19.27
C GLU A 505 -8.24 31.78 19.31
N SER A 506 -6.95 31.60 19.04
CA SER A 506 -5.91 32.64 19.16
C SER A 506 -6.02 33.78 18.14
N GLN A 507 -6.67 33.57 17.00
CA GLN A 507 -6.84 34.56 15.94
C GLN A 507 -8.31 35.00 15.82
N ASP A 508 -8.53 36.26 15.45
CA ASP A 508 -9.85 36.75 15.06
C ASP A 508 -10.25 36.19 13.69
N ASP A 509 -11.57 36.25 13.38
CA ASP A 509 -12.12 35.64 12.17
C ASP A 509 -11.61 36.31 10.89
N ALA A 510 -11.46 37.64 10.87
CA ALA A 510 -10.99 38.37 9.68
C ALA A 510 -9.53 38.10 9.34
N THR A 511 -8.65 38.07 10.34
CA THR A 511 -7.23 37.72 10.16
C THR A 511 -7.08 36.27 9.67
N ALA A 512 -7.88 35.34 10.21
CA ALA A 512 -7.85 33.92 9.80
C ALA A 512 -8.32 33.74 8.35
N GLU A 513 -9.34 34.49 7.91
CA GLU A 513 -9.84 34.44 6.54
C GLU A 513 -8.84 35.03 5.55
N GLN A 514 -8.22 36.15 5.86
CA GLN A 514 -7.13 36.71 5.04
C GLN A 514 -5.94 35.74 4.92
N ALA A 515 -5.57 35.09 6.01
CA ALA A 515 -4.51 34.07 6.01
C ALA A 515 -4.86 32.90 5.11
N TRP A 516 -6.15 32.50 5.06
CA TRP A 516 -6.60 31.44 4.16
C TRP A 516 -6.50 31.82 2.69
N HIS A 517 -6.95 33.02 2.31
CA HIS A 517 -6.83 33.50 0.93
C HIS A 517 -5.37 33.56 0.49
N LYS A 518 -4.50 34.08 1.34
CA LYS A 518 -3.06 34.11 1.08
C LYS A 518 -2.48 32.69 0.89
N ALA A 519 -2.79 31.76 1.79
CA ALA A 519 -2.31 30.38 1.69
C ALA A 519 -2.83 29.67 0.42
N LYS A 520 -4.07 29.97 0.01
CA LYS A 520 -4.66 29.46 -1.24
C LYS A 520 -3.89 29.96 -2.45
N ASP A 521 -3.62 31.28 -2.54
CA ASP A 521 -2.90 31.87 -3.67
C ASP A 521 -1.45 31.34 -3.74
N GLU A 522 -0.77 31.23 -2.60
CA GLU A 522 0.56 30.63 -2.51
C GLU A 522 0.52 29.15 -2.96
N PHE A 523 -0.50 28.39 -2.58
CA PHE A 523 -0.66 27.00 -2.97
C PHE A 523 -0.87 26.85 -4.49
N LEU A 524 -1.76 27.64 -5.08
CA LEU A 524 -2.02 27.60 -6.52
C LEU A 524 -0.79 27.99 -7.34
N SER A 525 -0.05 29.01 -6.88
CA SER A 525 1.20 29.43 -7.53
C SER A 525 2.28 28.34 -7.46
N ALA A 526 2.47 27.73 -6.28
CA ALA A 526 3.43 26.65 -6.12
C ALA A 526 3.04 25.39 -6.90
N LEU A 527 1.75 25.07 -6.94
CA LEU A 527 1.22 23.96 -7.73
C LEU A 527 1.49 24.15 -9.23
N ALA A 528 1.24 25.36 -9.76
CA ALA A 528 1.50 25.68 -11.16
C ALA A 528 2.98 25.49 -11.53
N GLN A 529 3.90 25.91 -10.65
CA GLN A 529 5.34 25.70 -10.85
C GLN A 529 5.72 24.23 -10.88
N VAL A 530 5.18 23.42 -9.96
CA VAL A 530 5.43 21.97 -9.93
C VAL A 530 4.90 21.29 -11.20
N GLU A 531 3.68 21.63 -11.64
CA GLU A 531 3.08 21.04 -12.86
C GLU A 531 3.81 21.49 -14.14
N GLU A 532 4.39 22.69 -14.15
CA GLU A 532 5.25 23.15 -15.26
C GLU A 532 6.50 22.26 -15.38
N PHE A 533 7.20 21.98 -14.27
CA PHE A 533 8.35 21.06 -14.28
C PHE A 533 7.92 19.64 -14.73
N ARG A 534 6.81 19.12 -14.22
CA ARG A 534 6.29 17.81 -14.64
C ARG A 534 6.02 17.77 -16.15
N SER A 535 5.45 18.84 -16.70
CA SER A 535 5.21 18.98 -18.14
C SER A 535 6.50 18.97 -18.95
N GLN A 536 7.55 19.68 -18.47
CA GLN A 536 8.87 19.69 -19.08
C GLN A 536 9.52 18.30 -19.06
N PHE A 537 9.45 17.56 -17.94
CA PHE A 537 9.96 16.19 -17.84
C PHE A 537 9.16 15.23 -18.74
N ALA A 538 7.84 15.35 -18.81
CA ALA A 538 7.01 14.55 -19.71
C ALA A 538 7.32 14.83 -21.20
N ALA A 539 7.68 16.07 -21.55
CA ALA A 539 8.17 16.39 -22.88
C ALA A 539 9.56 15.75 -23.13
N GLY A 540 10.42 15.75 -22.11
CA GLY A 540 11.72 15.04 -22.14
C GLY A 540 11.58 13.54 -22.32
N GLU A 541 10.66 12.90 -21.61
CA GLU A 541 10.35 11.47 -21.75
C GLU A 541 9.93 11.12 -23.19
N ARG A 542 9.00 11.90 -23.74
CA ARG A 542 8.60 11.74 -25.16
C ARG A 542 9.76 11.96 -26.10
N ALA A 543 10.59 12.98 -25.87
CA ALA A 543 11.79 13.22 -26.66
C ALA A 543 12.79 12.05 -26.58
N ALA A 544 12.97 11.42 -25.41
CA ALA A 544 13.83 10.26 -25.24
C ALA A 544 13.32 9.03 -25.99
N LEU A 545 12.01 8.78 -25.96
CA LEU A 545 11.36 7.69 -26.69
C LEU A 545 11.43 7.88 -28.21
N ASP A 546 11.20 9.11 -28.69
CA ASP A 546 11.15 9.42 -30.12
C ASP A 546 12.54 9.65 -30.73
N LEU A 547 13.55 10.01 -29.93
CA LEU A 547 14.92 10.25 -30.41
C LEU A 547 15.49 9.03 -31.16
N HIS A 548 15.38 7.87 -30.57
CA HIS A 548 15.92 6.65 -31.19
C HIS A 548 15.23 6.31 -32.53
N ARG A 549 13.91 6.58 -32.59
CA ARG A 549 13.14 6.40 -33.83
C ARG A 549 13.62 7.37 -34.91
N ALA A 550 13.77 8.64 -34.53
CA ALA A 550 14.23 9.69 -35.44
C ALA A 550 15.67 9.44 -35.90
N GLU A 551 16.57 8.97 -35.03
CA GLU A 551 17.95 8.58 -35.40
C GLU A 551 17.97 7.39 -36.35
N SER A 552 17.14 6.36 -36.13
CA SER A 552 16.99 5.25 -37.05
C SER A 552 16.48 5.69 -38.43
N GLU A 553 15.48 6.55 -38.44
CA GLU A 553 14.91 7.12 -39.66
C GLU A 553 15.97 7.94 -40.45
N VAL A 554 16.77 8.76 -39.76
CA VAL A 554 17.88 9.50 -40.39
C VAL A 554 18.89 8.54 -41.02
N ASN A 555 19.25 7.46 -40.37
CA ASN A 555 20.18 6.48 -40.88
C ASN A 555 19.59 5.73 -42.08
N GLU A 556 18.34 5.33 -42.03
CA GLU A 556 17.66 4.68 -43.16
C GLU A 556 17.57 5.60 -44.39
N LEU A 557 17.20 6.87 -44.18
CA LEU A 557 17.14 7.85 -45.24
C LEU A 557 18.53 8.16 -45.84
N LYS A 558 19.59 8.25 -45.03
CA LYS A 558 20.97 8.40 -45.52
C LYS A 558 21.40 7.21 -46.35
N ASN A 559 21.13 5.99 -45.89
CA ASN A 559 21.43 4.79 -46.66
C ASN A 559 20.67 4.78 -47.98
N ARG A 560 19.40 5.18 -47.93
CA ARG A 560 18.57 5.29 -49.12
C ARG A 560 19.11 6.30 -50.13
N ILE A 561 19.57 7.48 -49.69
CA ILE A 561 20.21 8.47 -50.56
C ILE A 561 21.46 7.86 -51.20
N SER A 562 22.24 7.10 -50.45
CA SER A 562 23.47 6.43 -51.00
C SER A 562 23.09 5.40 -52.07
N GLU A 563 22.05 4.58 -51.83
CA GLU A 563 21.52 3.61 -52.78
C GLU A 563 20.96 4.30 -54.06
N LEU A 564 20.21 5.38 -53.87
CA LEU A 564 19.65 6.17 -54.96
C LEU A 564 20.79 6.77 -55.85
N LYS A 565 21.82 7.31 -55.20
CA LYS A 565 22.99 7.85 -55.92
C LYS A 565 23.76 6.80 -56.68
N ALA A 566 23.97 5.61 -56.10
CA ALA A 566 24.63 4.50 -56.77
C ALA A 566 23.79 3.99 -57.95
N SER A 567 22.50 3.88 -57.77
CA SER A 567 21.54 3.47 -58.81
C SER A 567 21.46 4.51 -59.91
N HIS A 568 21.46 5.80 -59.59
CA HIS A 568 21.52 6.90 -60.52
C HIS A 568 22.79 6.85 -61.35
N GLY A 569 23.97 6.68 -60.71
CA GLY A 569 25.26 6.51 -61.38
C GLY A 569 25.26 5.31 -62.36
N SER A 570 24.71 4.19 -61.93
CA SER A 570 24.56 2.99 -62.76
C SER A 570 23.61 3.21 -63.96
N ALA A 571 22.46 3.85 -63.72
CA ALA A 571 21.49 4.18 -64.75
C ALA A 571 22.08 5.14 -65.79
N LEU A 572 22.79 6.19 -65.31
CA LEU A 572 23.47 7.10 -66.22
C LEU A 572 24.56 6.41 -67.02
N ALA A 573 25.40 5.54 -66.42
CA ALA A 573 26.41 4.77 -67.10
C ALA A 573 25.82 3.83 -68.16
N GLN A 574 24.63 3.26 -67.86
CA GLN A 574 23.92 2.46 -68.82
C GLN A 574 23.38 3.35 -69.97
N CYS A 575 22.84 4.53 -69.66
CA CYS A 575 22.41 5.48 -70.66
C CYS A 575 23.59 5.93 -71.57
N ASP A 576 24.77 6.19 -70.97
CA ASP A 576 25.96 6.58 -71.70
C ASP A 576 26.47 5.42 -72.57
N MET A 577 26.43 4.20 -72.09
CA MET A 577 26.74 3.02 -72.87
C MET A 577 25.77 2.84 -74.06
N LEU A 578 24.43 3.11 -73.84
CA LEU A 578 23.44 3.08 -74.89
C LEU A 578 23.67 4.17 -75.96
N ILE A 579 24.02 5.40 -75.49
CA ILE A 579 24.35 6.50 -76.36
C ILE A 579 25.63 6.15 -77.15
N PHE A 580 26.64 5.61 -76.49
CA PHE A 580 27.88 5.18 -77.14
C PHE A 580 27.61 4.10 -78.18
N ASN A 581 26.80 3.05 -77.80
CA ASN A 581 26.42 2.00 -78.72
C ASN A 581 25.61 2.50 -79.90
N ALA A 582 24.65 3.44 -79.63
CA ALA A 582 23.88 4.07 -80.69
C ALA A 582 24.77 4.94 -81.61
N ARG A 583 25.76 5.66 -81.05
CA ARG A 583 26.78 6.37 -81.87
C ARG A 583 27.66 5.46 -82.61
N THR A 584 28.04 4.35 -82.00
CA THR A 584 28.91 3.33 -82.69
C THR A 584 28.14 2.63 -83.79
N ALA A 585 26.87 2.27 -83.50
CA ALA A 585 25.93 1.73 -84.46
C ALA A 585 25.63 2.76 -85.60
N LEU A 586 25.47 4.03 -85.23
CA LEU A 586 25.30 5.11 -86.18
C LEU A 586 26.53 5.25 -87.13
N SER A 587 27.72 5.04 -86.59
CA SER A 587 28.98 5.12 -87.33
C SER A 587 29.34 3.83 -88.12
N ALA A 588 28.93 2.70 -87.54
CA ALA A 588 29.29 1.39 -88.20
C ALA A 588 28.16 0.82 -89.05
N ALA A 589 27.03 1.26 -88.74
CA ALA A 589 25.81 0.63 -89.27
C ALA A 589 24.99 1.71 -89.96
N LEU A 590 25.45 2.20 -90.85
CA LEU A 590 24.58 2.52 -91.98
C LEU A 590 23.70 1.26 -92.37
N SER A 591 23.74 0.22 -91.60
CA SER A 591 23.14 -1.01 -92.08
C SER A 591 22.32 -1.88 -91.12
N SER A 592 22.03 -1.47 -90.00
CA SER A 592 21.05 -2.33 -89.34
C SER A 592 20.42 -1.71 -88.10
N SER A 593 19.22 -1.57 -88.11
CA SER A 593 18.17 -1.97 -87.24
C SER A 593 17.36 -0.96 -86.46
N ALA A 594 16.23 -0.67 -87.06
CA ALA A 594 15.08 0.03 -86.47
C ALA A 594 14.25 -0.81 -85.47
N ASP A 595 14.30 -2.12 -85.62
CA ASP A 595 13.37 -3.02 -84.93
C ASP A 595 13.75 -3.33 -83.45
N ALA A 596 15.01 -3.18 -83.16
CA ALA A 596 15.52 -3.56 -81.84
C ALA A 596 15.32 -2.46 -80.76
N ASP A 597 15.19 -1.19 -81.17
CA ASP A 597 15.11 -0.06 -80.28
C ASP A 597 13.77 -0.04 -79.52
N THR A 598 12.69 -0.43 -80.26
CA THR A 598 11.37 -0.46 -79.65
C THR A 598 11.24 -1.54 -78.61
N ARG A 599 11.91 -2.70 -78.80
CA ARG A 599 11.94 -3.81 -77.79
C ARG A 599 12.81 -3.54 -76.61
N GLU A 600 13.95 -2.83 -76.81
CA GLU A 600 14.81 -2.42 -75.69
C GLU A 600 14.13 -1.43 -74.76
N GLN A 601 13.42 -0.47 -75.37
CA GLN A 601 12.70 0.58 -74.66
C GLN A 601 11.58 -0.01 -73.80
N THR A 602 10.83 -1.01 -74.30
CA THR A 602 9.78 -1.67 -73.56
C THR A 602 10.30 -2.52 -72.39
N ALA A 603 11.37 -3.32 -72.67
CA ALA A 603 11.99 -4.12 -71.64
C ALA A 603 12.65 -3.32 -70.51
N ARG A 604 13.14 -2.11 -70.89
CA ARG A 604 13.71 -1.16 -69.91
C ARG A 604 12.65 -0.53 -69.04
N LEU A 605 11.48 -0.19 -69.62
CA LEU A 605 10.36 0.35 -68.85
C LEU A 605 9.82 -0.69 -67.83
N ASP A 606 9.74 -1.94 -68.25
CA ASP A 606 9.33 -3.03 -67.40
C ASP A 606 10.34 -3.28 -66.26
N ALA A 607 11.65 -3.20 -66.53
CA ALA A 607 12.70 -3.33 -65.52
C ALA A 607 12.71 -2.17 -64.52
N GLN A 608 12.37 -0.98 -65.01
CA GLN A 608 12.22 0.23 -64.18
C GLN A 608 10.98 0.13 -63.26
N ILE A 609 9.84 -0.26 -63.83
CA ILE A 609 8.61 -0.46 -63.08
C ILE A 609 8.77 -1.51 -61.97
N ALA A 610 9.49 -2.60 -62.29
CA ALA A 610 9.79 -3.62 -61.31
C ALA A 610 10.77 -3.14 -60.23
N SER A 611 11.68 -2.16 -60.57
CA SER A 611 12.58 -1.52 -59.62
C SER A 611 11.83 -0.55 -58.69
N ASP A 612 10.87 0.20 -59.23
CA ASP A 612 10.07 1.16 -58.48
C ASP A 612 9.09 0.40 -57.57
N GLN A 613 8.53 -0.72 -57.99
CA GLN A 613 7.72 -1.61 -57.15
C GLN A 613 8.51 -2.22 -55.99
N LEU A 614 9.82 -2.48 -56.19
CA LEU A 614 10.68 -2.91 -55.08
C LEU A 614 10.93 -1.76 -54.09
N THR A 615 11.06 -0.54 -54.62
CA THR A 615 11.24 0.65 -53.79
C THR A 615 10.00 0.99 -52.96
N ASP A 616 8.80 0.86 -53.58
CA ASP A 616 7.52 1.02 -52.89
C ASP A 616 7.29 -0.07 -51.83
N ALA A 617 7.63 -1.29 -52.12
CA ALA A 617 7.55 -2.40 -51.18
C ALA A 617 8.51 -2.25 -50.00
N GLU A 618 9.69 -1.61 -50.22
CA GLU A 618 10.67 -1.36 -49.17
C GLU A 618 10.32 -0.12 -48.32
N THR A 619 9.56 0.88 -48.86
CA THR A 619 9.30 2.16 -48.19
C THR A 619 7.88 2.33 -47.63
N GLN A 620 6.81 1.85 -48.31
CA GLN A 620 5.45 2.12 -47.92
C GLN A 620 4.95 1.35 -46.68
N ASP A 621 5.50 0.20 -46.42
CA ASP A 621 5.13 -0.66 -45.31
C ASP A 621 6.27 -0.96 -44.31
N ALA A 622 7.23 -0.07 -44.24
CA ALA A 622 8.36 -0.25 -43.29
C ALA A 622 7.84 -0.48 -41.86
N PRO A 623 8.21 -1.56 -41.24
CA PRO A 623 7.72 -1.90 -39.89
C PRO A 623 8.10 -0.81 -38.89
N ARG A 624 7.18 -0.49 -38.00
CA ARG A 624 7.41 0.48 -36.91
C ARG A 624 8.57 -0.04 -36.02
N ILE A 625 9.20 0.86 -35.30
CA ILE A 625 10.33 0.52 -34.39
C ILE A 625 9.98 -0.65 -33.45
N TRP A 626 8.75 -0.72 -33.02
CA TRP A 626 8.25 -1.83 -32.19
C TRP A 626 8.25 -3.19 -32.91
N ASP A 627 7.87 -3.23 -34.16
CA ASP A 627 7.86 -4.48 -34.94
C ASP A 627 9.28 -4.98 -35.21
N ARG A 628 10.24 -4.07 -35.41
CA ARG A 628 11.66 -4.42 -35.60
C ARG A 628 12.33 -4.84 -34.29
N TRP A 629 11.94 -4.22 -33.18
CA TRP A 629 12.41 -4.59 -31.84
C TRP A 629 11.89 -5.97 -31.42
N LEU A 630 10.61 -6.24 -31.66
CA LEU A 630 9.98 -7.55 -31.42
C LEU A 630 10.63 -8.64 -32.29
N HIS A 631 10.95 -8.34 -33.55
CA HIS A 631 11.63 -9.27 -34.44
C HIS A 631 13.08 -9.56 -33.96
N ALA A 632 13.79 -8.59 -33.41
CA ALA A 632 15.14 -8.76 -32.87
C ALA A 632 15.18 -9.68 -31.62
N ILE A 633 14.04 -9.86 -30.94
CA ILE A 633 13.91 -10.76 -29.78
C ILE A 633 13.13 -12.03 -30.09
N GLY A 634 12.91 -12.33 -31.41
CA GLY A 634 12.30 -13.58 -31.84
C GLY A 634 10.77 -13.59 -31.90
N ILE A 635 10.11 -12.46 -31.77
CA ILE A 635 8.64 -12.35 -31.86
C ILE A 635 8.27 -11.76 -33.23
N GLU A 636 7.71 -12.57 -34.09
CA GLU A 636 7.26 -12.15 -35.42
C GLU A 636 5.86 -11.54 -35.40
N THR A 637 5.79 -10.25 -35.74
CA THR A 637 4.49 -9.58 -35.95
C THR A 637 3.97 -9.84 -37.38
N ALA A 638 2.66 -9.93 -37.55
CA ALA A 638 2.04 -10.13 -38.85
C ALA A 638 2.48 -9.07 -39.88
N ARG A 639 2.75 -7.88 -39.44
CA ARG A 639 3.21 -6.75 -40.28
C ARG A 639 4.66 -6.93 -40.74
N MET A 640 5.53 -7.47 -39.90
CA MET A 640 6.91 -7.81 -40.28
C MET A 640 6.94 -8.95 -41.31
N HIS A 641 6.09 -9.95 -41.15
CA HIS A 641 5.97 -11.09 -42.08
C HIS A 641 5.49 -10.62 -43.46
N GLN A 642 4.48 -9.73 -43.52
CA GLN A 642 3.97 -9.17 -44.77
C GLN A 642 5.03 -8.32 -45.49
N TRP A 643 5.80 -7.54 -44.78
CA TRP A 643 6.89 -6.72 -45.36
C TRP A 643 8.03 -7.55 -45.93
N ILE A 644 8.44 -8.62 -45.23
CA ILE A 644 9.48 -9.58 -45.73
C ILE A 644 8.98 -10.30 -46.97
N ALA A 645 7.72 -10.70 -47.04
CA ALA A 645 7.17 -11.39 -48.20
C ALA A 645 7.10 -10.48 -49.42
N ALA A 646 6.58 -9.26 -49.29
CA ALA A 646 6.46 -8.28 -50.37
C ALA A 646 7.82 -7.85 -50.96
N THR A 647 8.85 -7.66 -50.13
CA THR A 647 10.20 -7.31 -50.57
C THR A 647 10.88 -8.49 -51.30
N LYS A 648 10.60 -9.72 -50.93
CA LYS A 648 11.16 -10.91 -51.57
C LYS A 648 10.54 -11.11 -52.96
N GLU A 649 9.25 -10.91 -53.12
CA GLU A 649 8.53 -11.04 -54.38
C GLU A 649 8.97 -9.97 -55.38
N ALA A 650 9.04 -8.73 -54.97
CA ALA A 650 9.55 -7.62 -55.78
C ALA A 650 11.00 -7.80 -56.28
N ARG A 651 11.88 -8.43 -55.50
CA ARG A 651 13.24 -8.80 -55.92
C ARG A 651 13.25 -9.85 -57.03
N SER A 652 12.31 -10.83 -56.98
CA SER A 652 12.19 -11.86 -58.02
C SER A 652 11.75 -11.25 -59.35
N HIS A 653 10.77 -10.36 -59.33
CA HIS A 653 10.29 -9.63 -60.53
C HIS A 653 11.36 -8.82 -61.18
N ARG A 654 12.19 -8.09 -60.41
CA ARG A 654 13.31 -7.28 -60.90
C ARG A 654 14.34 -8.13 -61.72
N THR A 655 14.64 -9.34 -61.24
CA THR A 655 15.63 -10.21 -61.95
C THR A 655 15.11 -10.72 -63.28
N ALA A 656 13.83 -11.02 -63.38
CA ALA A 656 13.17 -11.52 -64.64
C ALA A 656 13.13 -10.40 -65.70
N HIS A 657 12.78 -9.17 -65.35
CA HIS A 657 12.72 -8.05 -66.31
C HIS A 657 14.12 -7.58 -66.79
N ALA A 658 15.17 -7.69 -65.93
CA ALA A 658 16.54 -7.43 -66.35
C ALA A 658 17.06 -8.47 -67.37
N ALA A 659 16.55 -9.67 -67.38
CA ALA A 659 16.87 -10.67 -68.41
C ALA A 659 16.19 -10.38 -69.77
N ALA A 660 14.89 -9.95 -69.71
CA ALA A 660 14.14 -9.57 -70.89
C ALA A 660 14.73 -8.35 -71.61
N TRP A 661 15.29 -7.40 -70.86
CA TRP A 661 15.92 -6.22 -71.43
C TRP A 661 17.23 -6.58 -72.18
N ARG A 662 18.08 -7.50 -71.66
CA ARG A 662 19.28 -7.97 -72.38
C ARG A 662 18.96 -8.64 -73.70
N ASP A 663 17.87 -9.36 -73.74
CA ASP A 663 17.44 -10.05 -74.97
C ASP A 663 16.93 -9.06 -76.04
N ALA A 664 16.35 -7.95 -75.63
CA ALA A 664 15.93 -6.88 -76.51
C ALA A 664 17.12 -6.10 -77.13
N LEU A 665 18.21 -5.95 -76.34
CA LEU A 665 19.48 -5.34 -76.76
C LEU A 665 20.12 -6.13 -77.88
N HIS A 666 20.00 -7.45 -77.85
CA HIS A 666 20.63 -8.33 -78.85
C HIS A 666 19.91 -8.26 -80.24
N ARG A 667 18.58 -8.03 -80.22
CA ARG A 667 17.80 -7.89 -81.44
C ARG A 667 18.00 -6.54 -82.12
N ARG A 668 18.55 -5.54 -81.44
CA ARG A 668 18.87 -4.23 -81.94
C ARG A 668 20.01 -4.28 -82.95
N GLU A 669 21.01 -5.17 -82.72
CA GLU A 669 22.13 -5.32 -83.58
C GLU A 669 21.81 -5.95 -84.92
N GLN A 670 20.61 -6.57 -85.06
CA GLN A 670 20.17 -7.32 -86.25
C GLN A 670 19.31 -6.54 -87.23
N ALA A 671 18.81 -5.42 -86.81
CA ALA A 671 17.76 -4.79 -87.61
C ALA A 671 18.24 -3.47 -88.21
N THR A 672 19.12 -3.56 -89.12
CA THR A 672 19.60 -2.40 -89.90
C THR A 672 18.88 -2.07 -91.13
N HIS A 673 18.43 -0.93 -91.25
CA HIS A 673 18.45 -0.44 -92.66
C HIS A 673 18.09 1.01 -92.90
N GLN A 674 18.30 1.93 -92.01
CA GLN A 674 18.15 3.34 -92.49
C GLN A 674 18.89 4.30 -91.54
N ALA A 675 19.90 5.04 -92.00
CA ALA A 675 20.64 6.03 -91.27
C ALA A 675 19.85 7.11 -90.58
N MET A 676 18.63 7.38 -91.12
CA MET A 676 17.66 8.38 -90.55
C MET A 676 16.98 7.92 -89.26
N VAL A 677 16.81 6.61 -89.09
CA VAL A 677 16.15 6.05 -87.89
C VAL A 677 17.18 6.02 -86.73
N ALA A 678 18.41 5.69 -87.00
CA ALA A 678 19.50 5.66 -86.03
C ALA A 678 19.83 7.09 -85.44
N GLN A 679 19.77 8.17 -86.31
CA GLN A 679 19.90 9.53 -85.81
C GLN A 679 18.75 9.91 -84.84
N LYS A 680 17.49 9.45 -85.13
CA LYS A 680 16.31 9.71 -84.32
C LYS A 680 16.41 8.93 -83.03
N GLU A 681 16.96 7.73 -83.03
CA GLU A 681 17.21 6.86 -81.92
C GLU A 681 18.28 7.41 -80.95
N LEU A 682 19.39 7.95 -81.48
CA LEU A 682 20.40 8.63 -80.69
C LEU A 682 19.80 9.85 -79.92
N THR A 683 19.04 10.68 -80.65
CA THR A 683 18.33 11.84 -80.04
C THR A 683 17.38 11.41 -78.96
N GLN A 684 16.67 10.26 -79.18
CA GLN A 684 15.76 9.70 -78.20
C GLN A 684 16.52 9.19 -76.97
N CYS A 685 17.66 8.52 -77.14
CA CYS A 685 18.53 8.07 -76.01
C CYS A 685 19.07 9.24 -75.20
N GLU A 686 19.51 10.33 -75.86
CA GLU A 686 19.96 11.54 -75.17
C GLU A 686 18.85 12.23 -74.42
N GLN A 687 17.61 12.25 -74.98
CA GLN A 687 16.40 12.79 -74.30
C GLN A 687 16.00 11.92 -73.15
N ASN A 688 16.03 10.60 -73.26
CA ASN A 688 15.73 9.63 -72.22
C ASN A 688 16.71 9.77 -71.08
N LYS A 689 18.02 9.94 -71.38
CA LYS A 689 19.03 10.24 -70.35
C LYS A 689 18.69 11.46 -69.51
N ARG A 690 18.28 12.58 -70.17
CA ARG A 690 17.82 13.81 -69.49
C ARG A 690 16.60 13.62 -68.58
N VAL A 691 15.65 12.85 -69.08
CA VAL A 691 14.39 12.55 -68.38
C VAL A 691 14.72 11.66 -67.15
N GLU A 692 15.53 10.62 -67.33
CA GLU A 692 15.95 9.75 -66.22
C GLU A 692 16.79 10.51 -65.21
N ASP A 693 17.72 11.32 -65.64
CA ASP A 693 18.55 12.15 -64.75
C ASP A 693 17.68 13.12 -63.92
N ALA A 694 16.76 13.79 -64.53
CA ALA A 694 15.80 14.67 -63.85
C ALA A 694 14.91 13.93 -62.84
N LYS A 695 14.51 12.72 -63.15
CA LYS A 695 13.68 11.86 -62.28
C LYS A 695 14.47 11.45 -61.01
N TRP A 696 15.73 10.94 -61.21
CA TRP A 696 16.59 10.58 -60.09
C TRP A 696 16.94 11.76 -59.19
N HIS A 697 17.25 12.94 -59.78
CA HIS A 697 17.49 14.15 -59.02
C HIS A 697 16.32 14.53 -58.16
N LYS A 698 15.09 14.44 -58.69
CA LYS A 698 13.88 14.75 -57.96
C LYS A 698 13.68 13.80 -56.78
N GLU A 699 13.96 12.52 -56.91
CA GLU A 699 13.80 11.52 -55.85
C GLU A 699 14.89 11.68 -54.78
N ILE A 700 16.13 11.95 -55.18
CA ILE A 700 17.26 12.27 -54.27
C ILE A 700 16.93 13.54 -53.47
N ASP A 701 16.42 14.60 -54.12
CA ASP A 701 16.06 15.85 -53.45
C ASP A 701 14.92 15.67 -52.45
N LEU A 702 13.88 14.91 -52.80
CA LEU A 702 12.78 14.61 -51.92
C LEU A 702 13.28 13.82 -50.66
N THR A 703 14.10 12.81 -50.87
CA THR A 703 14.67 12.00 -49.77
C THR A 703 15.61 12.90 -48.94
N GLY A 704 16.37 13.77 -49.55
CA GLY A 704 17.23 14.74 -48.89
C GLY A 704 16.46 15.74 -48.00
N ARG A 705 15.31 16.25 -48.46
CA ARG A 705 14.43 17.07 -47.61
C ARG A 705 13.93 16.32 -46.40
N ARG A 706 13.43 15.07 -46.57
CA ARG A 706 13.02 14.21 -45.45
C ARG A 706 14.16 13.95 -44.48
N THR A 707 15.37 13.72 -45.00
CA THR A 707 16.56 13.51 -44.13
C THR A 707 16.85 14.76 -43.30
N THR A 708 16.69 15.96 -43.90
CA THR A 708 16.87 17.24 -43.21
C THR A 708 15.83 17.41 -42.12
N GLU A 709 14.56 17.13 -42.43
CA GLU A 709 13.46 17.21 -41.46
C GLU A 709 13.67 16.26 -40.28
N ALA A 710 14.01 15.00 -40.56
CA ALA A 710 14.32 14.00 -39.52
C ALA A 710 15.56 14.40 -38.68
N THR A 711 16.59 14.98 -39.33
CA THR A 711 17.80 15.47 -38.63
C THR A 711 17.47 16.66 -37.72
N ASN A 712 16.59 17.56 -38.14
CA ASN A 712 16.14 18.67 -37.31
C ASN A 712 15.36 18.18 -36.09
N LEU A 713 14.52 17.14 -36.24
CA LEU A 713 13.82 16.50 -35.12
C LEU A 713 14.81 15.88 -34.12
N VAL A 714 15.82 15.15 -34.61
CA VAL A 714 16.89 14.59 -33.76
C VAL A 714 17.59 15.72 -32.98
N GLN A 715 17.96 16.81 -33.62
CA GLN A 715 18.58 17.95 -32.94
C GLN A 715 17.66 18.60 -31.91
N GLN A 716 16.39 18.71 -32.22
CA GLN A 716 15.40 19.25 -31.28
C GLN A 716 15.25 18.38 -30.05
N TYR A 717 15.13 17.06 -30.22
CA TYR A 717 15.04 16.10 -29.10
C TYR A 717 16.33 16.10 -28.27
N GLN A 718 17.49 16.05 -28.90
CA GLN A 718 18.79 16.12 -28.20
C GLN A 718 18.95 17.44 -27.43
N LYS A 719 18.50 18.56 -27.99
CA LYS A 719 18.52 19.86 -27.29
C LYS A 719 17.63 19.84 -26.05
N CYS A 720 16.41 19.29 -26.17
CA CYS A 720 15.50 19.13 -25.05
C CYS A 720 16.13 18.30 -23.90
N LEU A 721 16.68 17.13 -24.23
CA LEU A 721 17.32 16.23 -23.27
C LEU A 721 18.57 16.85 -22.64
N ASN A 722 19.38 17.57 -23.42
CA ASN A 722 20.57 18.25 -22.92
C ASN A 722 20.26 19.37 -21.94
N VAL A 723 19.13 20.07 -22.10
CA VAL A 723 18.66 21.06 -21.12
C VAL A 723 18.34 20.38 -19.78
N LEU A 724 17.63 19.25 -19.81
CA LEU A 724 17.29 18.50 -18.61
C LEU A 724 18.54 17.92 -17.93
N ARG A 725 19.47 17.33 -18.70
CA ARG A 725 20.75 16.80 -18.16
C ARG A 725 21.61 17.90 -17.52
N ARG A 726 21.67 19.10 -18.12
CA ARG A 726 22.38 20.26 -17.53
C ARG A 726 21.72 20.78 -16.27
N ALA A 727 20.41 20.63 -16.15
CA ALA A 727 19.68 20.95 -14.92
C ALA A 727 19.87 19.89 -13.81
N GLY A 728 20.63 18.81 -14.09
CA GLY A 728 20.91 17.73 -13.15
C GLY A 728 19.91 16.58 -13.18
N SER A 729 19.00 16.55 -14.16
CA SER A 729 18.04 15.46 -14.30
C SER A 729 18.69 14.22 -14.91
N VAL A 730 18.43 13.06 -14.30
CA VAL A 730 18.79 11.74 -14.85
C VAL A 730 17.67 11.27 -15.78
N ILE A 731 18.03 10.87 -16.98
CA ILE A 731 17.10 10.37 -18.00
C ILE A 731 17.24 8.86 -18.07
N PRO A 732 16.20 8.06 -17.81
CA PRO A 732 16.26 6.60 -17.86
C PRO A 732 16.12 6.08 -19.31
N ASP A 733 17.10 6.43 -20.16
CA ASP A 733 17.23 5.97 -21.53
C ASP A 733 18.05 4.66 -21.60
N LYS A 734 18.28 4.15 -22.82
CA LYS A 734 19.06 2.92 -23.00
C LYS A 734 20.50 3.05 -22.48
N GLU A 735 21.13 4.21 -22.62
CA GLU A 735 22.49 4.46 -22.15
C GLU A 735 22.57 4.43 -20.62
N PHE A 736 21.52 4.89 -19.96
CA PHE A 736 21.41 4.85 -18.51
C PHE A 736 21.41 3.42 -17.98
N PHE A 737 20.65 2.50 -18.56
CA PHE A 737 20.57 1.11 -18.12
C PHE A 737 21.76 0.21 -18.55
N VAL A 738 22.60 0.66 -19.47
CA VAL A 738 23.87 -0.02 -19.79
C VAL A 738 24.93 0.19 -18.70
N GLN A 739 24.76 1.20 -17.84
CA GLN A 739 25.67 1.43 -16.72
C GLN A 739 25.58 0.30 -15.69
N PRO A 740 26.61 0.12 -14.82
CA PRO A 740 26.54 -0.85 -13.74
C PRO A 740 25.28 -0.68 -12.87
N ALA A 741 24.63 -1.79 -12.53
CA ALA A 741 23.35 -1.80 -11.80
C ALA A 741 23.36 -0.92 -10.53
N GLN A 742 24.47 -0.91 -9.79
CA GLN A 742 24.63 -0.05 -8.60
C GLN A 742 24.44 1.45 -8.91
N ARG A 743 24.80 1.92 -10.09
CA ARG A 743 24.67 3.33 -10.45
C ARG A 743 23.23 3.71 -10.75
N TRP A 744 22.53 2.92 -11.57
CA TRP A 744 21.17 3.26 -11.92
C TRP A 744 20.19 2.96 -10.77
N HIS A 745 20.44 1.98 -9.89
CA HIS A 745 19.64 1.76 -8.70
C HIS A 745 19.68 2.94 -7.72
N LEU A 746 20.84 3.59 -7.55
CA LEU A 746 21.00 4.73 -6.65
C LEU A 746 20.54 6.06 -7.26
N ALA A 747 20.26 6.09 -8.56
CA ALA A 747 19.82 7.30 -9.24
C ALA A 747 18.35 7.63 -8.96
N SER A 748 17.98 8.89 -9.23
CA SER A 748 16.59 9.37 -9.22
C SER A 748 16.26 9.91 -10.61
N ALA A 749 15.31 9.29 -11.31
CA ALA A 749 14.95 9.66 -12.67
C ALA A 749 14.07 10.90 -12.71
N TRP A 750 14.23 11.76 -13.71
CA TRP A 750 13.40 12.93 -13.97
C TRP A 750 13.30 13.92 -12.80
N VAL A 751 14.30 13.97 -11.93
CA VAL A 751 14.32 14.81 -10.73
C VAL A 751 15.47 15.82 -10.82
N THR A 752 15.21 17.02 -10.32
CA THR A 752 16.25 18.04 -10.09
C THR A 752 16.14 18.54 -8.64
N PRO A 753 17.23 19.03 -8.02
CA PRO A 753 17.16 19.59 -6.67
C PRO A 753 16.11 20.70 -6.53
N THR A 754 15.97 21.56 -7.54
CA THR A 754 14.96 22.64 -7.56
C THR A 754 13.53 22.09 -7.59
N PHE A 755 13.29 21.06 -8.38
CA PHE A 755 11.97 20.43 -8.45
C PHE A 755 11.59 19.77 -7.13
N ASP A 756 12.50 19.05 -6.51
CA ASP A 756 12.28 18.43 -5.20
C ASP A 756 11.99 19.46 -4.10
N GLU A 757 12.71 20.58 -4.12
CA GLU A 757 12.47 21.69 -3.19
C GLU A 757 11.07 22.30 -3.39
N LEU A 758 10.65 22.50 -4.64
CA LEU A 758 9.31 23.02 -4.96
C LEU A 758 8.21 22.06 -4.50
N ARG A 759 8.39 20.73 -4.68
CA ARG A 759 7.44 19.71 -4.22
C ARG A 759 7.33 19.67 -2.69
N ALA A 760 8.46 19.77 -1.99
CA ALA A 760 8.50 19.84 -0.53
C ALA A 760 7.83 21.13 -0.02
N LYS A 761 8.11 22.27 -0.65
CA LYS A 761 7.46 23.54 -0.35
C LYS A 761 5.95 23.49 -0.59
N LEU A 762 5.51 22.84 -1.68
CA LEU A 762 4.09 22.66 -2.00
C LEU A 762 3.38 21.87 -0.90
N PHE A 763 3.98 20.81 -0.39
CA PHE A 763 3.43 20.03 0.73
C PHE A 763 3.29 20.89 2.00
N LEU A 764 4.30 21.68 2.36
CA LEU A 764 4.22 22.57 3.54
C LEU A 764 3.15 23.65 3.38
N ILE A 765 3.00 24.20 2.17
CA ILE A 765 1.92 25.17 1.88
C ILE A 765 0.54 24.48 1.90
N ALA A 766 0.45 23.23 1.44
CA ALA A 766 -0.77 22.44 1.55
C ALA A 766 -1.21 22.25 3.01
N LEU A 767 -0.28 21.91 3.91
CA LEU A 767 -0.55 21.84 5.36
C LEU A 767 -0.99 23.18 5.92
N ARG A 768 -0.37 24.28 5.51
CA ARG A 768 -0.77 25.64 5.91
C ARG A 768 -2.19 25.97 5.44
N LEU A 769 -2.58 25.54 4.23
CA LEU A 769 -3.95 25.73 3.73
C LEU A 769 -4.98 24.94 4.56
N HIS A 770 -4.64 23.73 5.01
CA HIS A 770 -5.49 22.97 5.95
C HIS A 770 -5.62 23.71 7.28
N GLU A 771 -4.50 24.14 7.87
CA GLU A 771 -4.50 24.85 9.13
C GLU A 771 -5.33 26.15 9.05
N THR A 772 -5.11 26.98 8.04
CA THR A 772 -5.86 28.23 7.85
C THR A 772 -7.34 27.99 7.61
N THR A 773 -7.72 26.86 6.96
CA THR A 773 -9.13 26.46 6.82
C THR A 773 -9.75 26.17 8.20
N LEU A 774 -9.06 25.43 9.07
CA LEU A 774 -9.53 25.14 10.43
C LEU A 774 -9.63 26.41 11.27
N ARG A 775 -8.67 27.33 11.18
CA ARG A 775 -8.65 28.62 11.88
C ARG A 775 -9.79 29.55 11.42
N ALA A 776 -10.00 29.70 10.11
CA ALA A 776 -11.08 30.48 9.53
C ALA A 776 -12.48 29.92 9.86
N CYS A 777 -12.57 28.61 10.13
CA CYS A 777 -13.80 27.92 10.47
C CYS A 777 -13.81 27.42 11.94
N LYS A 778 -13.10 28.08 12.83
CA LYS A 778 -12.81 27.60 14.20
C LYS A 778 -14.01 27.09 14.98
N ARG A 779 -15.19 27.74 14.91
CA ARG A 779 -16.39 27.32 15.62
C ARG A 779 -16.87 25.93 15.17
N LYS A 780 -16.84 25.66 13.86
CA LYS A 780 -17.23 24.39 13.27
C LYS A 780 -16.17 23.32 13.58
N ALA A 781 -14.89 23.68 13.44
CA ALA A 781 -13.76 22.80 13.73
C ALA A 781 -13.76 22.35 15.21
N ILE A 782 -13.92 23.28 16.15
CA ILE A 782 -13.99 22.97 17.59
C ILE A 782 -15.19 22.07 17.90
N ALA A 783 -16.37 22.31 17.29
CA ALA A 783 -17.53 21.46 17.47
C ALA A 783 -17.25 20.02 17.01
N ASN A 784 -16.66 19.85 15.84
CA ASN A 784 -16.28 18.55 15.31
C ASN A 784 -15.24 17.85 16.19
N LEU A 785 -14.17 18.55 16.60
CA LEU A 785 -13.09 17.98 17.41
C LEU A 785 -13.57 17.61 18.83
N ARG A 786 -14.56 18.32 19.36
CA ARG A 786 -15.22 17.93 20.61
C ARG A 786 -15.92 16.58 20.49
N ALA A 787 -16.64 16.35 19.38
CA ALA A 787 -17.30 15.08 19.11
C ALA A 787 -16.29 13.96 18.80
N VAL A 788 -15.21 14.28 18.08
CA VAL A 788 -14.07 13.36 17.87
C VAL A 788 -13.44 12.95 19.19
N HIS A 789 -13.19 13.90 20.10
CA HIS A 789 -12.68 13.60 21.44
C HIS A 789 -13.60 12.61 22.16
N ALA A 790 -14.91 12.90 22.22
CA ALA A 790 -15.88 12.03 22.86
C ALA A 790 -15.91 10.62 22.23
N MET A 791 -15.78 10.52 20.90
CA MET A 791 -15.65 9.23 20.20
C MET A 791 -14.40 8.47 20.63
N LEU A 792 -13.25 9.12 20.65
CA LEU A 792 -11.96 8.47 20.94
C LEU A 792 -11.86 8.02 22.40
N VAL A 793 -12.48 8.73 23.33
CA VAL A 793 -12.49 8.35 24.77
C VAL A 793 -13.66 7.43 25.15
N GLY A 794 -14.55 7.13 24.20
CA GLY A 794 -15.69 6.23 24.42
C GLY A 794 -16.87 6.87 25.18
N GLU A 795 -17.04 8.18 25.09
CA GLU A 795 -18.11 8.94 25.77
C GLU A 795 -19.28 9.30 24.86
N LEU A 796 -19.27 8.90 23.60
CA LEU A 796 -20.40 9.09 22.69
C LEU A 796 -21.50 8.05 22.97
N PRO A 797 -22.77 8.48 23.15
CA PRO A 797 -23.89 7.55 23.30
C PRO A 797 -24.04 6.67 22.04
N GLU A 798 -24.28 5.39 22.24
CA GLU A 798 -24.60 4.39 21.22
C GLU A 798 -26.12 4.14 21.14
N PRO A 799 -26.71 3.72 20.01
CA PRO A 799 -26.03 3.45 18.73
C PRO A 799 -25.78 4.72 17.89
N ILE A 800 -24.68 4.75 17.15
CA ILE A 800 -24.38 5.78 16.16
C ILE A 800 -24.41 5.15 14.77
N GLU A 801 -25.12 5.77 13.84
CA GLU A 801 -25.16 5.37 12.43
C GLU A 801 -23.77 5.41 11.80
N GLU A 802 -23.49 4.47 10.91
CA GLU A 802 -22.21 4.35 10.19
C GLU A 802 -21.80 5.67 9.50
N ALA A 803 -22.71 6.30 8.78
CA ALA A 803 -22.46 7.58 8.11
C ALA A 803 -22.02 8.69 9.07
N ASN A 804 -22.58 8.73 10.28
CA ASN A 804 -22.23 9.70 11.31
C ASN A 804 -20.85 9.42 11.92
N ARG A 805 -20.41 8.17 12.00
CA ARG A 805 -19.07 7.81 12.43
C ARG A 805 -18.03 8.26 11.40
N ASN A 806 -18.33 8.08 10.12
CA ASN A 806 -17.47 8.51 9.02
C ASN A 806 -17.22 10.03 9.04
N VAL A 807 -18.25 10.83 9.40
CA VAL A 807 -18.11 12.29 9.61
C VAL A 807 -17.07 12.62 10.68
N LEU A 808 -17.08 11.87 11.80
CA LEU A 808 -16.11 12.11 12.89
C LEU A 808 -14.70 11.70 12.48
N TRP A 809 -14.53 10.54 11.84
CA TRP A 809 -13.22 10.11 11.33
C TRP A 809 -12.67 11.08 10.30
N ASN A 810 -13.48 11.55 9.36
CA ASN A 810 -13.10 12.56 8.37
C ASN A 810 -12.67 13.87 9.03
N SER A 811 -13.32 14.27 10.11
CA SER A 811 -12.93 15.47 10.88
C SER A 811 -11.58 15.29 11.58
N LEU A 812 -11.29 14.08 12.08
CA LEU A 812 -9.97 13.76 12.62
C LEU A 812 -8.91 13.76 11.53
N PHE A 813 -9.12 13.03 10.43
CA PHE A 813 -8.15 12.94 9.33
C PHE A 813 -7.88 14.26 8.63
N PHE A 814 -8.84 15.18 8.65
CA PHE A 814 -8.63 16.52 8.14
C PHE A 814 -7.66 17.34 9.01
N THR A 815 -7.66 17.08 10.31
CA THR A 815 -6.80 17.74 11.29
C THR A 815 -5.47 17.02 11.47
N VAL A 816 -5.49 15.69 11.55
CA VAL A 816 -4.35 14.80 11.74
C VAL A 816 -4.32 13.82 10.58
N PRO A 817 -3.51 14.08 9.54
CA PRO A 817 -3.57 13.32 8.29
C PRO A 817 -3.40 11.81 8.43
N VAL A 818 -2.60 11.38 9.40
CA VAL A 818 -2.22 9.98 9.59
C VAL A 818 -2.64 9.48 10.96
N VAL A 819 -3.25 8.33 10.99
CA VAL A 819 -3.54 7.58 12.22
C VAL A 819 -2.82 6.26 12.17
N SER A 820 -2.20 5.84 13.27
CA SER A 820 -1.55 4.53 13.36
C SER A 820 -2.23 3.61 14.35
N THR A 821 -2.31 2.32 13.99
CA THR A 821 -2.87 1.26 14.82
C THR A 821 -2.22 -0.08 14.51
N THR A 822 -2.26 -1.03 15.45
CA THR A 822 -1.89 -2.42 15.12
C THR A 822 -3.04 -3.10 14.39
N LEU A 823 -2.74 -4.14 13.58
CA LEU A 823 -3.77 -4.97 12.92
C LEU A 823 -4.73 -5.58 13.96
N ALA A 824 -4.20 -6.03 15.09
CA ALA A 824 -4.98 -6.55 16.20
C ALA A 824 -5.95 -5.54 16.84
N SER A 825 -5.69 -4.25 16.72
CA SER A 825 -6.56 -3.18 17.23
C SER A 825 -7.45 -2.55 16.17
N PHE A 826 -7.31 -2.97 14.91
CA PHE A 826 -7.95 -2.34 13.76
C PHE A 826 -9.47 -2.41 13.84
N ASP A 827 -10.03 -3.59 14.07
CA ASP A 827 -11.47 -3.77 14.19
C ASP A 827 -12.06 -3.00 15.39
N ARG A 828 -11.40 -3.03 16.55
CA ARG A 828 -11.84 -2.23 17.72
C ARG A 828 -11.90 -0.74 17.44
N LEU A 829 -11.03 -0.23 16.56
CA LEU A 829 -11.00 1.19 16.22
C LEU A 829 -11.98 1.53 15.11
N PHE A 830 -12.00 0.73 14.06
CA PHE A 830 -12.72 0.98 12.81
C PHE A 830 -13.85 -0.02 12.52
N GLY A 831 -14.13 -0.96 13.41
CA GLY A 831 -15.06 -2.08 13.20
C GLY A 831 -16.49 -1.69 12.82
N LYS A 832 -16.88 -0.47 13.11
CA LYS A 832 -18.19 0.08 12.77
C LYS A 832 -18.19 0.92 11.49
N LEU A 833 -17.08 0.95 10.75
CA LEU A 833 -17.01 1.49 9.41
C LEU A 833 -17.32 0.42 8.37
N GLY A 834 -17.86 0.84 7.24
CA GLY A 834 -18.25 0.00 6.13
C GLY A 834 -17.14 -0.23 5.10
N GLN A 835 -17.54 -0.83 3.99
CA GLN A 835 -16.68 -1.10 2.84
C GLN A 835 -16.15 0.20 2.23
N GLU A 836 -14.82 0.30 2.05
CA GLU A 836 -14.12 1.42 1.41
C GLU A 836 -14.35 2.80 2.07
N ASP A 837 -14.74 2.84 3.35
CA ASP A 837 -14.94 4.08 4.11
C ASP A 837 -13.63 4.80 4.44
N LEU A 838 -12.54 4.06 4.62
CA LEU A 838 -11.21 4.62 4.83
C LEU A 838 -10.54 4.95 3.47
N GLY A 839 -9.75 6.01 3.45
CA GLY A 839 -9.08 6.46 2.23
C GLY A 839 -7.91 5.58 1.82
N TRP A 840 -6.90 5.53 2.68
CA TRP A 840 -5.65 4.82 2.47
C TRP A 840 -5.31 3.93 3.66
N LEU A 841 -4.94 2.71 3.37
CA LEU A 841 -4.35 1.78 4.30
C LEU A 841 -2.92 1.49 3.86
N LEU A 842 -1.98 1.76 4.74
CA LEU A 842 -0.56 1.48 4.53
C LEU A 842 -0.16 0.43 5.56
N ILE A 843 0.10 -0.80 5.11
CA ILE A 843 0.51 -1.90 6.01
C ILE A 843 2.02 -2.03 5.94
N ASP A 844 2.68 -1.84 7.06
CA ASP A 844 4.14 -2.02 7.20
C ASP A 844 4.46 -3.36 7.88
N GLU A 845 5.59 -3.96 7.52
CA GLU A 845 6.02 -5.30 7.97
C GLU A 845 4.99 -6.40 7.65
N ALA A 846 4.39 -6.34 6.47
CA ALA A 846 3.34 -7.28 6.05
C ALA A 846 3.83 -8.72 5.88
N GLY A 847 5.15 -8.95 5.74
CA GLY A 847 5.76 -10.29 5.78
C GLY A 847 5.55 -11.02 7.09
N GLN A 848 5.39 -10.28 8.21
CA GLN A 848 5.13 -10.84 9.54
C GLN A 848 3.64 -10.97 9.88
N ALA A 849 2.76 -10.54 9.00
CA ALA A 849 1.31 -10.60 9.19
C ALA A 849 0.71 -11.81 8.47
N THR A 850 -0.18 -12.53 9.16
CA THR A 850 -0.94 -13.62 8.52
C THR A 850 -1.88 -13.06 7.44
N PRO A 851 -2.19 -13.83 6.38
CA PRO A 851 -3.05 -13.37 5.29
C PRO A 851 -4.43 -12.88 5.75
N GLN A 852 -5.03 -13.55 6.72
CA GLN A 852 -6.35 -13.21 7.26
C GLN A 852 -6.36 -11.93 8.10
N SER A 853 -5.25 -11.58 8.73
CA SER A 853 -5.17 -10.46 9.66
C SER A 853 -5.40 -9.10 9.00
N VAL A 854 -5.20 -9.01 7.69
CA VAL A 854 -5.35 -7.77 6.92
C VAL A 854 -6.69 -7.68 6.17
N ALA A 855 -7.46 -8.77 6.10
CA ALA A 855 -8.64 -8.85 5.26
C ALA A 855 -9.70 -7.79 5.62
N GLY A 856 -10.02 -7.63 6.90
CA GLY A 856 -10.97 -6.64 7.38
C GLY A 856 -10.49 -5.19 7.21
N ALA A 857 -9.19 -4.97 7.33
CA ALA A 857 -8.58 -3.65 7.12
C ALA A 857 -8.61 -3.26 5.62
N ILE A 858 -8.26 -4.18 4.73
CA ILE A 858 -8.33 -3.97 3.27
C ILE A 858 -9.77 -3.70 2.83
N TRP A 859 -10.74 -4.46 3.36
CA TRP A 859 -12.16 -4.29 3.03
C TRP A 859 -12.69 -2.89 3.35
N ARG A 860 -12.29 -2.33 4.51
CA ARG A 860 -12.70 -0.99 4.91
C ARG A 860 -11.99 0.12 4.15
N SER A 861 -10.97 -0.20 3.39
CA SER A 861 -10.10 0.80 2.78
C SER A 861 -10.29 0.85 1.27
N LYS A 862 -10.43 2.06 0.74
CA LYS A 862 -10.53 2.29 -0.71
C LYS A 862 -9.23 1.93 -1.42
N ARG A 863 -8.09 2.18 -0.77
CA ARG A 863 -6.75 1.92 -1.31
C ARG A 863 -5.89 1.25 -0.25
N ALA A 864 -5.24 0.18 -0.62
CA ALA A 864 -4.32 -0.55 0.26
C ALA A 864 -2.94 -0.66 -0.37
N VAL A 865 -1.91 -0.33 0.40
CA VAL A 865 -0.51 -0.56 0.05
C VAL A 865 0.08 -1.51 1.08
N ILE A 866 0.50 -2.67 0.62
CA ILE A 866 1.05 -3.74 1.44
C ILE A 866 2.57 -3.71 1.29
N ILE A 867 3.28 -3.41 2.37
CA ILE A 867 4.73 -3.22 2.36
C ILE A 867 5.38 -4.21 3.32
N GLY A 868 6.28 -5.03 2.81
CA GLY A 868 7.00 -6.02 3.62
C GLY A 868 8.11 -6.69 2.83
N ASP A 869 8.77 -7.61 3.48
CA ASP A 869 9.78 -8.46 2.87
C ASP A 869 9.30 -9.90 2.96
N PRO A 870 9.04 -10.57 1.84
CA PRO A 870 8.58 -11.96 1.84
C PRO A 870 9.64 -12.97 2.29
N LEU A 871 10.91 -12.58 2.35
CA LEU A 871 12.03 -13.42 2.77
C LEU A 871 12.41 -13.24 4.25
N GLN A 872 11.70 -12.37 4.99
CA GLN A 872 11.89 -12.22 6.43
C GLN A 872 11.08 -13.25 7.22
N VAL A 873 11.09 -13.07 8.55
CA VAL A 873 10.41 -13.93 9.51
C VAL A 873 8.95 -14.16 9.13
N GLU A 874 8.59 -15.41 8.96
CA GLU A 874 7.21 -15.85 8.68
C GLU A 874 6.25 -15.47 9.82
N PRO A 875 4.95 -15.33 9.52
CA PRO A 875 3.95 -15.10 10.54
C PRO A 875 3.93 -16.23 11.58
N VAL A 876 3.86 -15.86 12.86
CA VAL A 876 3.80 -16.85 13.94
C VAL A 876 2.35 -17.24 14.22
N MET A 877 2.05 -18.54 14.07
CA MET A 877 0.76 -19.11 14.44
C MET A 877 0.93 -20.22 15.49
N THR A 878 0.01 -20.31 16.45
CA THR A 878 0.03 -21.35 17.49
C THR A 878 -0.80 -22.59 17.13
N VAL A 879 -1.36 -22.62 15.91
CA VAL A 879 -2.14 -23.77 15.40
C VAL A 879 -1.19 -24.81 14.80
N PRO A 880 -1.34 -26.11 15.12
CA PRO A 880 -0.53 -27.17 14.52
C PRO A 880 -0.69 -27.27 13.00
N ASN A 881 0.40 -27.59 12.30
CA ASN A 881 0.41 -27.72 10.84
C ASN A 881 -0.63 -28.71 10.32
N ALA A 882 -0.80 -29.86 10.96
CA ALA A 882 -1.78 -30.87 10.58
C ALA A 882 -3.23 -30.38 10.75
N VAL A 883 -3.50 -29.54 11.76
CA VAL A 883 -4.82 -28.92 11.95
C VAL A 883 -5.11 -27.94 10.80
N VAL A 884 -4.17 -27.08 10.48
CA VAL A 884 -4.32 -26.13 9.36
C VAL A 884 -4.51 -26.86 8.04
N ALA A 885 -3.73 -27.91 7.77
CA ALA A 885 -3.87 -28.73 6.58
C ALA A 885 -5.28 -29.36 6.49
N ARG A 886 -5.79 -29.88 7.60
CA ARG A 886 -7.12 -30.51 7.64
C ARG A 886 -8.26 -29.51 7.45
N LEU A 887 -8.15 -28.32 8.05
CA LEU A 887 -9.12 -27.25 7.86
C LEU A 887 -9.13 -26.75 6.40
N ARG A 888 -7.94 -26.63 5.80
CA ARG A 888 -7.77 -26.28 4.40
C ARG A 888 -8.44 -27.29 3.46
N GLU A 889 -8.17 -28.58 3.66
CA GLU A 889 -8.80 -29.69 2.92
C GLU A 889 -10.32 -29.66 3.04
N ARG A 890 -10.84 -29.43 4.25
CA ARG A 890 -12.28 -29.34 4.51
C ARG A 890 -12.96 -28.25 3.70
N GLN A 891 -12.31 -27.09 3.54
CA GLN A 891 -12.81 -25.96 2.73
C GLN A 891 -12.47 -26.13 1.23
N GLY A 892 -11.60 -27.09 0.88
CA GLY A 892 -11.17 -27.35 -0.49
C GLY A 892 -10.32 -26.25 -1.09
N VAL A 893 -9.50 -25.58 -0.25
CA VAL A 893 -8.67 -24.42 -0.59
C VAL A 893 -7.23 -24.86 -0.89
N GLY A 894 -6.55 -24.16 -1.80
CA GLY A 894 -5.14 -24.41 -2.17
C GLY A 894 -4.15 -24.08 -1.05
N THR A 895 -2.92 -24.61 -1.15
CA THR A 895 -1.83 -24.34 -0.19
C THR A 895 -1.40 -22.88 -0.18
N CYS A 896 -1.56 -22.20 -1.31
CA CYS A 896 -1.25 -20.79 -1.48
C CYS A 896 -2.05 -19.82 -0.57
N TRP A 897 -3.02 -20.29 0.19
CA TRP A 897 -3.79 -19.54 1.17
C TRP A 897 -3.44 -19.90 2.61
N SER A 898 -2.49 -20.82 2.81
CA SER A 898 -2.13 -21.30 4.14
C SER A 898 -1.37 -20.24 4.95
N PRO A 899 -1.87 -19.80 6.10
CA PRO A 899 -1.19 -18.78 6.91
C PRO A 899 0.09 -19.27 7.61
N ILE A 900 0.45 -20.53 7.42
CA ILE A 900 1.74 -21.07 7.87
C ILE A 900 2.82 -20.86 6.82
N GLN A 901 2.45 -20.94 5.54
CA GLN A 901 3.36 -20.83 4.39
C GLN A 901 3.36 -19.44 3.77
N GLU A 902 2.31 -18.68 4.01
CA GLU A 902 2.04 -17.43 3.34
C GLU A 902 1.85 -16.29 4.34
N SER A 903 2.33 -15.14 3.97
CA SER A 903 2.10 -13.88 4.68
C SER A 903 1.10 -12.99 3.93
N ALA A 904 0.66 -11.91 4.55
CA ALA A 904 -0.11 -10.87 3.88
C ALA A 904 0.64 -10.28 2.68
N GLN A 905 1.97 -10.18 2.78
CA GLN A 905 2.84 -9.73 1.68
C GLN A 905 2.81 -10.70 0.51
N THR A 906 3.05 -11.99 0.73
CA THR A 906 3.14 -12.97 -0.37
C THR A 906 1.81 -13.15 -1.11
N VAL A 907 0.68 -13.07 -0.39
CA VAL A 907 -0.65 -13.07 -1.02
C VAL A 907 -0.87 -11.82 -1.88
N ALA A 908 -0.46 -10.65 -1.40
CA ALA A 908 -0.58 -9.41 -2.15
C ALA A 908 0.36 -9.40 -3.38
N ASP A 909 1.60 -9.85 -3.24
CA ASP A 909 2.60 -9.92 -4.31
C ASP A 909 2.11 -10.72 -5.51
N ARG A 910 1.38 -11.81 -5.27
CA ARG A 910 0.81 -12.63 -6.36
C ARG A 910 -0.12 -11.85 -7.28
N THR A 911 -0.74 -10.80 -6.79
CA THR A 911 -1.66 -9.97 -7.56
C THR A 911 -0.95 -8.92 -8.42
N MET A 912 0.37 -8.76 -8.26
CA MET A 912 1.14 -7.73 -8.95
C MET A 912 1.54 -8.14 -10.35
N ILE A 913 1.37 -7.20 -11.30
CA ILE A 913 1.83 -7.33 -12.69
C ILE A 913 3.28 -6.83 -12.81
N LEU A 914 3.59 -5.73 -12.12
CA LEU A 914 4.94 -5.16 -12.04
C LEU A 914 5.60 -5.60 -10.74
N GLY A 915 6.85 -6.03 -10.83
CA GLY A 915 7.59 -6.54 -9.70
C GLY A 915 8.95 -7.10 -10.11
N ALA A 916 9.47 -8.01 -9.31
CA ALA A 916 10.72 -8.69 -9.59
C ALA A 916 10.72 -10.13 -9.09
N TYR A 917 11.49 -10.98 -9.74
CA TYR A 917 11.84 -12.29 -9.20
C TYR A 917 13.08 -12.15 -8.32
N ILE A 918 12.95 -12.50 -7.03
CA ILE A 918 14.06 -12.52 -6.08
C ILE A 918 14.37 -13.96 -5.66
N GLY A 919 15.67 -14.30 -5.52
CA GLY A 919 16.17 -15.64 -5.21
C GLY A 919 17.44 -15.94 -5.97
N GLU A 920 17.94 -17.17 -5.88
CA GLU A 920 19.12 -17.59 -6.63
C GLU A 920 18.81 -17.69 -8.14
N ALA A 921 19.45 -16.86 -8.94
CA ALA A 921 19.29 -16.78 -10.39
C ALA A 921 19.57 -18.10 -11.14
N SER A 922 20.22 -19.07 -10.49
CA SER A 922 20.59 -20.38 -11.05
C SER A 922 19.47 -21.42 -11.02
N THR A 923 18.39 -21.20 -10.23
CA THR A 923 17.28 -22.13 -10.09
C THR A 923 15.96 -21.37 -10.11
N PRO A 924 15.27 -21.29 -11.28
CA PRO A 924 13.95 -20.63 -11.39
C PRO A 924 12.89 -21.17 -10.44
N GLU A 925 13.04 -22.41 -9.97
CA GLU A 925 12.15 -23.08 -9.01
C GLU A 925 12.23 -22.47 -7.59
N ASN A 926 13.34 -21.78 -7.26
CA ASN A 926 13.57 -21.15 -5.95
C ASN A 926 13.39 -19.60 -5.97
N SER A 927 12.92 -19.04 -7.08
CA SER A 927 12.68 -17.61 -7.16
C SER A 927 11.25 -17.26 -6.72
N VAL A 928 11.12 -16.22 -5.88
CA VAL A 928 9.84 -15.70 -5.39
C VAL A 928 9.50 -14.43 -6.16
N TRP A 929 8.27 -14.35 -6.67
CA TRP A 929 7.74 -13.11 -7.25
C TRP A 929 7.35 -12.15 -6.14
N THR A 930 7.84 -10.91 -6.23
CA THR A 930 7.49 -9.83 -5.29
C THR A 930 6.93 -8.62 -6.05
N GLY A 931 6.16 -7.79 -5.36
CA GLY A 931 5.83 -6.44 -5.84
C GLY A 931 7.07 -5.56 -6.01
N LEU A 932 6.86 -4.33 -6.43
CA LEU A 932 7.93 -3.35 -6.72
C LEU A 932 8.83 -3.08 -5.53
#